data_43bd52a634dbd5f573311d574569247b
#
_entry.id   43bd52a634dbd5f573311d574569247b
#
_cell.length_a   1.000
_cell.length_b   1.000
_cell.length_c   1.000
_cell.angle_alpha   90.00
_cell.angle_beta   90.00
_cell.angle_gamma   90.00
#
_symmetry.space_group_name_H-M   'P 1'
#
loop_
_entity.id
_entity.type
_entity.pdbx_description
1 polymer ?
#
loop_
_entity_poly.entity_id
_entity_poly.type
_entity_poly.pdbx_seq_one_letter_code
_entity_poly.pdbx_strand_id
1 'polypeptide(L)'
;MELRTSVNDEPRLVHVQGTESLVDVVRGELGLPGTKLVCGSGVCGACTVLVDGEPVLGCLTPATRMREASVTTVEGVADGDDLHPVQRAFAHHDGLQCGYCTPGFVVDAVAFHDRWRAEHGTAEPDRDTIARALAGHLCRCGSYEGIFRAVAAACRGEHDAGAPDQRVERVDAPAKVTGAAVYTTDVTLPGMLHAAIRRSDVAAAVVGPITFPPGVVGVDVLGDDRRVRWAGQPIAVVAAETAAQARRLARELDVPLTPQPFVVDPDEALRPGAPLVYAARADRKEAPSASEGGAMPAPWDGNRHGPSRAPFLGTLAKRRVASARSAGRRGLVELEFRTAPQVHTAFEPHACVADWSDPQHLRVWLSTQGVEAMRQEIADHFDLDPSQVEVTAEHVGGGFGAKLSLTMEAVGAVSLSCLTRRPVRLVLDRHEELTGTGNRPGSRTHVSLLVDDTTQAIRALVVDTDSHAGVAVGNSVAALSMLVYDRTPRLARDVDVVTNAPPGSPFRGPGGPTNAWALEQSVDEAAHRFGRDPIELRAQWDGNPKRQALYRWAHGLPTWQDRPATGSRTGRLRRGVGVAAGNWIYLVDPDCEVVVSVRGGRLTAATASQDMGTGSRTVLARAVAGVFGVDPVTVDVQLGRAHGGTTHGPASGGSRTTVSLWSAAVDAATALRDRVGADLDRVPDGASASARRGGDRGMRPVPVTMNGIQVGRGFSAAVHVSEVEVDTRTGATRVLRVHGGIAVGRIHAPVLARSQCEGSIIQGIGLALFENQVLDPHTGLTLTANLEDYRIPQLGDTPEIDIHFHEEGWERVPGGGVGLGEVATVSPAASIGNAIFNATGWRPLTLPVRPDRLLEGLRTHARGEVTR
;
A
#
# COMPACT_ATOMS: atom_id res chain seq x y z
N MET A 1 -31.90 10.03 24.07
CA MET A 1 -32.78 9.02 24.68
C MET A 1 -31.93 7.95 25.33
N GLU A 2 -32.46 7.27 26.34
CA GLU A 2 -31.79 6.13 26.95
C GLU A 2 -32.24 4.82 26.28
N LEU A 3 -31.27 3.98 25.93
CA LEU A 3 -31.53 2.66 25.40
C LEU A 3 -30.96 1.59 26.34
N ARG A 4 -31.77 0.62 26.70
CA ARG A 4 -31.32 -0.60 27.37
C ARG A 4 -30.93 -1.61 26.33
N THR A 5 -29.74 -2.22 26.48
CA THR A 5 -29.14 -3.20 25.55
C THR A 5 -28.26 -4.17 26.32
N SER A 6 -27.93 -5.29 25.74
CA SER A 6 -26.77 -6.09 26.16
C SER A 6 -25.63 -5.89 25.18
N VAL A 7 -24.43 -5.65 25.66
CA VAL A 7 -23.23 -5.51 24.82
C VAL A 7 -22.17 -6.46 25.32
N ASN A 8 -21.74 -7.42 24.49
CA ASN A 8 -20.80 -8.47 24.89
C ASN A 8 -21.23 -9.17 26.18
N ASP A 9 -22.51 -9.56 26.23
CA ASP A 9 -23.21 -10.22 27.37
C ASP A 9 -23.33 -9.39 28.65
N GLU A 10 -22.91 -8.11 28.62
CA GLU A 10 -23.07 -7.20 29.74
C GLU A 10 -24.24 -6.24 29.53
N PRO A 11 -25.17 -6.10 30.53
CA PRO A 11 -26.23 -5.11 30.47
C PRO A 11 -25.66 -3.68 30.43
N ARG A 12 -26.11 -2.89 29.48
CA ARG A 12 -25.68 -1.50 29.28
C ARG A 12 -26.88 -0.55 29.17
N LEU A 13 -26.67 0.66 29.67
CA LEU A 13 -27.57 1.79 29.43
C LEU A 13 -26.83 2.81 28.60
N VAL A 14 -27.31 3.07 27.40
CA VAL A 14 -26.61 3.88 26.39
C VAL A 14 -27.39 5.16 26.11
N HIS A 15 -26.72 6.30 26.08
CA HIS A 15 -27.32 7.59 25.80
C HIS A 15 -27.10 7.97 24.33
N VAL A 16 -28.20 8.12 23.58
CA VAL A 16 -28.15 8.50 22.17
C VAL A 16 -28.99 9.74 21.88
N GLN A 17 -28.54 10.56 20.94
CA GLN A 17 -29.31 11.72 20.47
C GLN A 17 -30.36 11.30 19.41
N GLY A 18 -30.21 10.10 18.83
CA GLY A 18 -31.14 9.48 17.88
C GLY A 18 -30.76 9.63 16.41
N THR A 19 -29.66 10.26 16.14
CA THR A 19 -29.12 10.45 14.77
C THR A 19 -27.81 9.67 14.54
N GLU A 20 -27.25 9.10 15.61
CA GLU A 20 -25.98 8.35 15.55
C GLU A 20 -26.19 6.99 14.89
N SER A 21 -25.17 6.54 14.19
CA SER A 21 -25.06 5.16 13.74
C SER A 21 -24.62 4.24 14.89
N LEU A 22 -24.85 2.95 14.73
CA LEU A 22 -24.41 1.95 15.70
C LEU A 22 -22.91 1.99 15.94
N VAL A 23 -22.10 2.18 14.89
CA VAL A 23 -20.62 2.26 15.02
C VAL A 23 -20.18 3.51 15.81
N ASP A 24 -20.90 4.63 15.70
CA ASP A 24 -20.57 5.83 16.48
C ASP A 24 -20.75 5.59 17.98
N VAL A 25 -21.83 4.90 18.35
CA VAL A 25 -22.13 4.56 19.74
C VAL A 25 -21.16 3.51 20.29
N VAL A 26 -20.91 2.45 19.53
CA VAL A 26 -19.98 1.36 19.92
C VAL A 26 -18.58 1.92 20.17
N ARG A 27 -18.07 2.79 19.29
CA ARG A 27 -16.73 3.36 19.42
C ARG A 27 -16.65 4.52 20.40
N GLY A 28 -17.68 5.34 20.45
CA GLY A 28 -17.71 6.58 21.28
C GLY A 28 -18.19 6.34 22.69
N GLU A 29 -19.48 6.04 22.85
CA GLU A 29 -20.14 5.90 24.15
C GLU A 29 -19.69 4.64 24.91
N LEU A 30 -19.54 3.51 24.18
CA LEU A 30 -19.17 2.23 24.77
C LEU A 30 -17.67 2.01 24.88
N GLY A 31 -16.85 2.80 24.17
CA GLY A 31 -15.39 2.70 24.20
C GLY A 31 -14.84 1.38 23.66
N LEU A 32 -15.55 0.76 22.65
CA LEU A 32 -15.15 -0.49 22.01
C LEU A 32 -14.56 -0.20 20.62
N PRO A 33 -13.25 0.09 20.52
CA PRO A 33 -12.61 0.57 19.30
C PRO A 33 -12.33 -0.54 18.29
N GLY A 34 -12.48 -1.83 18.63
CA GLY A 34 -12.28 -2.95 17.71
C GLY A 34 -13.15 -2.83 16.46
N THR A 35 -14.40 -2.38 16.60
CA THR A 35 -15.26 -2.03 15.46
C THR A 35 -14.73 -0.81 14.72
N LYS A 36 -14.37 -0.91 13.42
CA LYS A 36 -13.67 0.17 12.67
C LYS A 36 -14.59 0.90 11.69
N LEU A 37 -14.50 2.23 11.65
CA LEU A 37 -15.16 3.04 10.62
C LEU A 37 -14.16 3.33 9.48
N VAL A 38 -14.42 2.76 8.29
CA VAL A 38 -13.54 2.89 7.10
C VAL A 38 -14.23 3.63 5.96
N CYS A 39 -15.32 3.10 5.40
CA CYS A 39 -16.03 3.72 4.27
C CYS A 39 -17.19 4.64 4.70
N GLY A 40 -17.89 4.30 5.77
CA GLY A 40 -19.10 5.02 6.21
C GLY A 40 -20.33 4.84 5.29
N SER A 41 -20.22 3.98 4.24
CA SER A 41 -21.22 3.82 3.16
C SER A 41 -21.68 2.37 2.96
N GLY A 42 -21.29 1.45 3.86
CA GLY A 42 -21.77 0.07 3.84
C GLY A 42 -21.02 -0.88 2.89
N VAL A 43 -19.89 -0.49 2.30
CA VAL A 43 -19.22 -1.29 1.26
C VAL A 43 -18.13 -2.20 1.82
N CYS A 44 -17.41 -1.78 2.88
CA CYS A 44 -16.14 -2.41 3.25
C CYS A 44 -16.23 -3.43 4.40
N GLY A 45 -17.34 -3.54 5.11
CA GLY A 45 -17.56 -4.52 6.19
C GLY A 45 -16.77 -4.30 7.49
N ALA A 46 -15.84 -3.35 7.55
CA ALA A 46 -14.97 -3.18 8.73
C ALA A 46 -15.70 -2.79 10.02
N CYS A 47 -16.93 -2.30 9.92
CA CYS A 47 -17.81 -1.93 11.04
C CYS A 47 -18.85 -3.02 11.39
N THR A 48 -18.68 -4.25 10.92
CA THR A 48 -19.61 -5.36 11.20
C THR A 48 -19.60 -5.69 12.69
N VAL A 49 -20.79 -5.80 13.26
CA VAL A 49 -21.10 -6.33 14.60
C VAL A 49 -22.28 -7.29 14.49
N LEU A 50 -22.48 -8.15 15.48
CA LEU A 50 -23.71 -8.96 15.55
C LEU A 50 -24.77 -8.20 16.35
N VAL A 51 -26.00 -8.20 15.85
CA VAL A 51 -27.19 -7.75 16.58
C VAL A 51 -28.15 -8.92 16.61
N ASP A 52 -28.44 -9.43 17.80
CA ASP A 52 -29.25 -10.65 18.03
C ASP A 52 -28.69 -11.86 17.24
N GLY A 53 -27.35 -11.97 17.16
CA GLY A 53 -26.63 -13.04 16.46
C GLY A 53 -26.48 -12.86 14.95
N GLU A 54 -27.08 -11.83 14.34
CA GLU A 54 -27.01 -11.58 12.90
C GLU A 54 -26.00 -10.46 12.56
N PRO A 55 -25.14 -10.64 11.57
CA PRO A 55 -24.16 -9.63 11.18
C PRO A 55 -24.82 -8.40 10.54
N VAL A 56 -24.50 -7.21 11.07
CA VAL A 56 -24.99 -5.93 10.56
C VAL A 56 -23.85 -4.93 10.35
N LEU A 57 -24.01 -4.06 9.37
CA LEU A 57 -23.06 -2.98 9.10
C LEU A 57 -23.33 -1.80 10.03
N GLY A 58 -22.52 -1.61 11.06
CA GLY A 58 -22.72 -0.60 12.08
C GLY A 58 -22.81 0.84 11.54
N CYS A 59 -22.15 1.16 10.41
CA CYS A 59 -22.22 2.49 9.79
C CYS A 59 -23.58 2.80 9.12
N LEU A 60 -24.35 1.79 8.73
CA LEU A 60 -25.69 1.94 8.13
C LEU A 60 -26.81 1.62 9.10
N THR A 61 -26.49 1.05 10.27
CA THR A 61 -27.47 0.66 11.26
C THR A 61 -27.69 1.81 12.25
N PRO A 62 -28.91 2.35 12.41
CA PRO A 62 -29.20 3.36 13.41
C PRO A 62 -28.94 2.85 14.83
N ALA A 63 -28.36 3.65 15.71
CA ALA A 63 -28.09 3.29 17.09
C ALA A 63 -29.35 2.83 17.87
N THR A 64 -30.54 3.32 17.48
CA THR A 64 -31.84 2.92 18.06
C THR A 64 -32.16 1.43 17.90
N ARG A 65 -31.47 0.73 16.97
CA ARG A 65 -31.57 -0.73 16.78
C ARG A 65 -31.03 -1.53 17.97
N MET A 66 -30.23 -0.89 18.84
CA MET A 66 -29.70 -1.52 20.07
C MET A 66 -30.77 -1.72 21.14
N ARG A 67 -31.95 -1.10 21.01
CA ARG A 67 -32.98 -1.15 22.06
C ARG A 67 -33.44 -2.60 22.30
N GLU A 68 -33.23 -3.08 23.54
CA GLU A 68 -33.54 -4.44 23.98
C GLU A 68 -32.90 -5.55 23.15
N ALA A 69 -31.87 -5.21 22.37
CA ALA A 69 -31.10 -6.14 21.55
C ALA A 69 -29.81 -6.60 22.26
N SER A 70 -29.27 -7.72 21.81
CA SER A 70 -27.91 -8.18 22.13
C SER A 70 -26.93 -7.76 21.03
N VAL A 71 -25.91 -7.01 21.38
CA VAL A 71 -24.87 -6.57 20.45
C VAL A 71 -23.56 -7.26 20.82
N THR A 72 -22.96 -7.99 19.86
CA THR A 72 -21.64 -8.59 20.04
C THR A 72 -20.64 -7.91 19.11
N THR A 73 -19.59 -7.36 19.68
CA THR A 73 -18.43 -6.81 18.96
C THR A 73 -17.27 -7.81 19.00
N VAL A 74 -16.18 -7.54 18.27
CA VAL A 74 -15.01 -8.44 18.25
C VAL A 74 -14.41 -8.65 19.64
N GLU A 75 -14.52 -7.68 20.54
CA GLU A 75 -14.06 -7.75 21.92
C GLU A 75 -14.86 -8.77 22.77
N GLY A 76 -16.09 -9.08 22.39
CA GLY A 76 -16.94 -10.08 23.06
C GLY A 76 -16.99 -11.42 22.35
N VAL A 77 -16.18 -11.70 21.34
CA VAL A 77 -16.14 -12.99 20.65
C VAL A 77 -15.37 -14.04 21.44
N ALA A 78 -14.30 -13.64 22.13
CA ALA A 78 -13.52 -14.52 23.00
C ALA A 78 -14.20 -14.64 24.38
N ASP A 79 -14.09 -15.81 25.02
CA ASP A 79 -14.47 -16.02 26.42
C ASP A 79 -13.23 -15.88 27.32
N GLY A 80 -13.02 -14.67 27.85
CA GLY A 80 -11.80 -14.33 28.57
C GLY A 80 -10.55 -14.48 27.67
N ASP A 81 -9.63 -15.35 28.09
CA ASP A 81 -8.40 -15.64 27.34
C ASP A 81 -8.60 -16.76 26.29
N ASP A 82 -9.77 -17.41 26.26
CA ASP A 82 -10.07 -18.49 25.30
C ASP A 82 -10.65 -17.92 24.01
N LEU A 83 -9.83 -17.87 22.99
CA LEU A 83 -10.21 -17.36 21.68
C LEU A 83 -11.22 -18.29 21.00
N HIS A 84 -12.17 -17.73 20.27
CA HIS A 84 -13.05 -18.48 19.38
C HIS A 84 -12.25 -19.22 18.29
N PRO A 85 -12.68 -20.42 17.80
CA PRO A 85 -11.98 -21.16 16.73
C PRO A 85 -11.61 -20.30 15.52
N VAL A 86 -12.48 -19.39 15.10
CA VAL A 86 -12.21 -18.44 14.01
C VAL A 86 -11.07 -17.47 14.35
N GLN A 87 -11.03 -16.92 15.57
CA GLN A 87 -9.92 -16.03 15.99
C GLN A 87 -8.59 -16.76 15.99
N ARG A 88 -8.55 -17.99 16.53
CA ARG A 88 -7.36 -18.87 16.51
C ARG A 88 -6.93 -19.15 15.07
N ALA A 89 -7.85 -19.50 14.19
CA ALA A 89 -7.60 -19.78 12.79
C ALA A 89 -7.03 -18.55 12.05
N PHE A 90 -7.63 -17.36 12.26
CA PHE A 90 -7.13 -16.11 11.66
C PHE A 90 -5.69 -15.80 12.10
N ALA A 91 -5.39 -15.99 13.39
CA ALA A 91 -4.05 -15.79 13.92
C ALA A 91 -3.03 -16.81 13.36
N HIS A 92 -3.41 -18.09 13.25
CA HIS A 92 -2.54 -19.16 12.77
C HIS A 92 -2.27 -19.09 11.27
N HIS A 93 -3.31 -18.84 10.44
CA HIS A 93 -3.20 -18.83 8.98
C HIS A 93 -2.86 -17.44 8.40
N ASP A 94 -2.50 -16.47 9.26
CA ASP A 94 -2.24 -15.07 8.87
C ASP A 94 -3.39 -14.48 8.02
N GLY A 95 -4.64 -14.73 8.45
CA GLY A 95 -5.86 -14.15 7.86
C GLY A 95 -5.94 -12.62 8.07
N LEU A 96 -4.81 -11.97 8.34
CA LEU A 96 -4.66 -10.56 8.66
C LEU A 96 -3.27 -10.06 8.29
N GLN A 97 -3.12 -8.76 8.03
CA GLN A 97 -1.81 -8.11 7.94
C GLN A 97 -1.77 -6.90 8.88
N CYS A 98 -2.24 -5.71 8.43
CA CYS A 98 -2.29 -4.55 9.31
C CYS A 98 -3.30 -4.72 10.47
N GLY A 99 -4.35 -5.51 10.29
CA GLY A 99 -5.35 -5.82 11.32
C GLY A 99 -6.55 -4.87 11.35
N TYR A 100 -6.56 -3.78 10.58
CA TYR A 100 -7.61 -2.77 10.67
C TYR A 100 -8.99 -3.25 10.19
N CYS A 101 -9.06 -4.08 9.14
CA CYS A 101 -10.31 -4.71 8.69
C CYS A 101 -10.64 -6.02 9.43
N THR A 102 -9.67 -6.59 10.15
CA THR A 102 -9.77 -7.93 10.75
C THR A 102 -10.96 -8.10 11.70
N PRO A 103 -11.27 -7.15 12.60
CA PRO A 103 -12.42 -7.27 13.49
C PRO A 103 -13.74 -7.54 12.77
N GLY A 104 -14.02 -6.79 11.69
CA GLY A 104 -15.25 -6.99 10.91
C GLY A 104 -15.28 -8.36 10.22
N PHE A 105 -14.16 -8.81 9.63
CA PHE A 105 -14.05 -10.14 9.06
C PHE A 105 -14.23 -11.25 10.09
N VAL A 106 -13.64 -11.11 11.28
CA VAL A 106 -13.75 -12.10 12.35
C VAL A 106 -15.20 -12.23 12.81
N VAL A 107 -15.91 -11.12 13.08
CA VAL A 107 -17.29 -11.12 13.54
C VAL A 107 -18.23 -11.81 12.53
N ASP A 108 -18.11 -11.49 11.24
CA ASP A 108 -18.94 -12.12 10.20
C ASP A 108 -18.54 -13.59 9.96
N ALA A 109 -17.25 -13.90 10.02
CA ALA A 109 -16.77 -15.28 9.90
C ALA A 109 -17.20 -16.15 11.08
N VAL A 110 -17.35 -15.60 12.29
CA VAL A 110 -17.93 -16.30 13.46
C VAL A 110 -19.39 -16.66 13.19
N ALA A 111 -20.22 -15.71 12.76
CA ALA A 111 -21.60 -15.98 12.43
C ALA A 111 -21.75 -17.02 11.29
N PHE A 112 -20.86 -16.97 10.29
CA PHE A 112 -20.83 -17.98 9.23
C PHE A 112 -20.39 -19.35 9.77
N HIS A 113 -19.30 -19.42 10.53
CA HIS A 113 -18.78 -20.65 11.13
C HIS A 113 -19.82 -21.37 11.98
N ASP A 114 -20.50 -20.65 12.88
CA ASP A 114 -21.46 -21.25 13.81
C ASP A 114 -22.68 -21.82 13.08
N ARG A 115 -23.20 -21.10 12.09
CA ARG A 115 -24.26 -21.62 11.21
C ARG A 115 -23.79 -22.81 10.39
N TRP A 116 -22.62 -22.73 9.78
CA TRP A 116 -22.06 -23.82 8.99
C TRP A 116 -21.86 -25.10 9.81
N ARG A 117 -21.26 -24.95 11.01
CA ARG A 117 -21.03 -26.09 11.93
C ARG A 117 -22.33 -26.70 12.42
N ALA A 118 -23.35 -25.93 12.68
CA ALA A 118 -24.67 -26.43 13.09
C ALA A 118 -25.35 -27.22 11.96
N GLU A 119 -25.19 -26.82 10.70
CA GLU A 119 -25.85 -27.45 9.56
C GLU A 119 -25.04 -28.58 8.93
N HIS A 120 -23.69 -28.48 8.90
CA HIS A 120 -22.80 -29.34 8.11
C HIS A 120 -21.75 -30.07 8.96
N GLY A 121 -21.73 -29.85 10.28
CA GLY A 121 -20.68 -30.42 11.17
C GLY A 121 -19.29 -29.91 10.80
N THR A 122 -18.34 -30.83 10.64
CA THR A 122 -16.92 -30.48 10.28
C THR A 122 -16.64 -30.55 8.77
N ALA A 123 -17.67 -30.50 7.93
CA ALA A 123 -17.48 -30.45 6.48
C ALA A 123 -16.82 -29.12 6.07
N GLU A 124 -15.86 -29.19 5.14
CA GLU A 124 -15.17 -28.02 4.63
C GLU A 124 -16.06 -27.25 3.66
N PRO A 125 -16.28 -25.93 3.86
CA PRO A 125 -16.91 -25.09 2.85
C PRO A 125 -15.95 -24.85 1.68
N ASP A 126 -16.46 -24.90 0.45
CA ASP A 126 -15.66 -24.55 -0.71
C ASP A 126 -15.35 -23.04 -0.76
N ARG A 127 -14.35 -22.67 -1.56
CA ARG A 127 -13.87 -21.30 -1.69
C ARG A 127 -14.97 -20.33 -2.11
N ASP A 128 -15.83 -20.74 -3.04
CA ASP A 128 -16.92 -19.89 -3.54
C ASP A 128 -18.01 -19.67 -2.46
N THR A 129 -18.24 -20.65 -1.61
CA THR A 129 -19.14 -20.55 -0.45
C THR A 129 -18.60 -19.54 0.57
N ILE A 130 -17.31 -19.63 0.93
CA ILE A 130 -16.67 -18.66 1.83
C ILE A 130 -16.71 -17.26 1.21
N ALA A 131 -16.40 -17.12 -0.09
CA ALA A 131 -16.40 -15.83 -0.77
C ALA A 131 -17.80 -15.18 -0.78
N ARG A 132 -18.87 -15.98 -0.94
CA ARG A 132 -20.25 -15.49 -0.85
C ARG A 132 -20.66 -15.12 0.56
N ALA A 133 -20.26 -15.90 1.55
CA ALA A 133 -20.59 -15.66 2.95
C ALA A 133 -19.97 -14.34 3.46
N LEU A 134 -18.71 -14.06 3.08
CA LEU A 134 -17.98 -12.86 3.46
C LEU A 134 -18.01 -11.77 2.36
N ALA A 135 -18.93 -11.86 1.40
CA ALA A 135 -19.14 -10.80 0.42
C ALA A 135 -19.54 -9.50 1.12
N GLY A 136 -19.00 -8.37 0.74
CA GLY A 136 -19.22 -7.10 1.44
C GLY A 136 -18.09 -6.74 2.42
N HIS A 137 -17.07 -7.60 2.52
CA HIS A 137 -15.84 -7.28 3.24
C HIS A 137 -14.69 -7.02 2.27
N LEU A 138 -13.94 -5.94 2.52
CA LEU A 138 -12.77 -5.54 1.74
C LEU A 138 -11.51 -5.52 2.62
N CYS A 139 -10.37 -5.83 2.00
CA CYS A 139 -9.05 -5.73 2.61
C CYS A 139 -8.03 -5.16 1.63
N ARG A 140 -7.48 -3.99 1.91
CA ARG A 140 -6.47 -3.39 1.02
C ARG A 140 -5.11 -4.08 1.09
N CYS A 141 -4.77 -4.68 2.24
CA CYS A 141 -3.58 -5.50 2.39
C CYS A 141 -3.63 -6.80 1.56
N GLY A 142 -4.84 -7.25 1.19
CA GLY A 142 -5.04 -8.45 0.39
C GLY A 142 -4.79 -9.76 1.16
N SER A 143 -5.19 -9.84 2.45
CA SER A 143 -5.05 -11.05 3.27
C SER A 143 -6.03 -12.16 2.88
N TYR A 144 -6.69 -12.08 1.74
CA TYR A 144 -7.81 -12.96 1.36
C TYR A 144 -7.44 -14.44 1.33
N GLU A 145 -6.23 -14.81 0.84
CA GLU A 145 -5.78 -16.20 0.87
C GLU A 145 -5.66 -16.76 2.30
N GLY A 146 -5.13 -15.96 3.22
CA GLY A 146 -5.09 -16.29 4.64
C GLY A 146 -6.49 -16.43 5.23
N ILE A 147 -7.43 -15.55 4.86
CA ILE A 147 -8.83 -15.59 5.30
C ILE A 147 -9.53 -16.87 4.81
N PHE A 148 -9.37 -17.25 3.53
CA PHE A 148 -9.91 -18.49 3.01
C PHE A 148 -9.40 -19.71 3.78
N ARG A 149 -8.08 -19.78 4.00
CA ARG A 149 -7.46 -20.87 4.77
C ARG A 149 -7.97 -20.90 6.22
N ALA A 150 -8.08 -19.75 6.87
CA ALA A 150 -8.54 -19.62 8.24
C ALA A 150 -9.99 -20.09 8.43
N VAL A 151 -10.91 -19.60 7.58
CA VAL A 151 -12.33 -19.97 7.68
C VAL A 151 -12.56 -21.44 7.37
N ALA A 152 -11.91 -21.98 6.32
CA ALA A 152 -11.99 -23.38 5.99
C ALA A 152 -11.47 -24.27 7.14
N ALA A 153 -10.32 -23.96 7.72
CA ALA A 153 -9.73 -24.69 8.83
C ALA A 153 -10.57 -24.64 10.11
N ALA A 154 -11.13 -23.46 10.44
CA ALA A 154 -12.07 -23.33 11.57
C ALA A 154 -13.31 -24.21 11.37
N CYS A 155 -13.92 -24.19 10.18
CA CYS A 155 -15.09 -25.03 9.86
C CYS A 155 -14.78 -26.53 9.94
N ARG A 156 -13.53 -26.96 9.60
CA ARG A 156 -13.09 -28.37 9.77
C ARG A 156 -12.83 -28.75 11.22
N GLY A 157 -12.84 -27.80 12.17
CA GLY A 157 -12.57 -28.05 13.58
C GLY A 157 -11.09 -28.14 13.94
N GLU A 158 -10.18 -27.73 13.04
CA GLU A 158 -8.71 -27.76 13.28
C GLU A 158 -8.29 -26.81 14.40
N HIS A 159 -9.13 -25.84 14.72
CA HIS A 159 -8.90 -24.85 15.75
C HIS A 159 -9.91 -24.90 16.91
N ASP A 160 -10.60 -26.03 17.08
CA ASP A 160 -11.46 -26.26 18.25
C ASP A 160 -10.61 -26.33 19.54
N ALA A 161 -11.23 -26.15 20.70
CA ALA A 161 -10.55 -26.19 21.98
C ALA A 161 -9.81 -27.54 22.17
N GLY A 162 -8.51 -27.48 22.51
CA GLY A 162 -7.68 -28.67 22.69
C GLY A 162 -7.08 -29.25 21.40
N ALA A 163 -7.30 -28.62 20.23
CA ALA A 163 -6.64 -29.04 18.99
C ALA A 163 -5.11 -28.89 19.09
N PRO A 164 -4.32 -29.84 18.52
CA PRO A 164 -2.87 -29.76 18.56
C PRO A 164 -2.32 -28.67 17.63
N ASP A 165 -1.15 -28.16 17.97
CA ASP A 165 -0.34 -27.22 17.17
C ASP A 165 -1.06 -25.94 16.67
N GLN A 166 -1.40 -25.08 17.63
CA GLN A 166 -1.98 -23.75 17.36
C GLN A 166 -0.92 -22.64 17.35
N ARG A 167 0.30 -22.95 16.92
CA ARG A 167 1.39 -21.99 16.92
C ARG A 167 1.09 -20.78 16.03
N VAL A 168 1.12 -19.59 16.62
CA VAL A 168 0.94 -18.31 15.94
C VAL A 168 2.30 -17.76 15.55
N GLU A 169 2.56 -17.56 14.25
CA GLU A 169 3.82 -16.98 13.81
C GLU A 169 3.87 -15.46 14.01
N ARG A 170 2.75 -14.78 13.83
CA ARG A 170 2.66 -13.31 13.98
C ARG A 170 2.43 -12.95 15.44
N VAL A 171 3.44 -12.33 16.08
CA VAL A 171 3.41 -12.03 17.52
C VAL A 171 2.31 -11.04 17.95
N ASP A 172 1.82 -10.19 17.06
CA ASP A 172 0.76 -9.21 17.33
C ASP A 172 -0.64 -9.65 16.81
N ALA A 173 -0.77 -10.89 16.33
CA ALA A 173 -2.05 -11.41 15.85
C ALA A 173 -3.12 -11.49 16.94
N PRO A 174 -2.84 -11.93 18.18
CA PRO A 174 -3.85 -11.97 19.23
C PRO A 174 -4.53 -10.61 19.47
N ALA A 175 -3.74 -9.54 19.58
CA ALA A 175 -4.30 -8.21 19.76
C ALA A 175 -5.19 -7.74 18.58
N LYS A 176 -4.88 -8.16 17.36
CA LYS A 176 -5.62 -7.79 16.16
C LYS A 176 -6.92 -8.57 16.00
N VAL A 177 -6.94 -9.85 16.35
CA VAL A 177 -8.17 -10.68 16.22
C VAL A 177 -9.15 -10.48 17.37
N THR A 178 -8.73 -9.90 18.50
CA THR A 178 -9.57 -9.57 19.65
C THR A 178 -10.04 -8.12 19.70
N GLY A 179 -9.55 -7.26 18.78
CA GLY A 179 -9.81 -5.83 18.80
C GLY A 179 -8.96 -5.01 19.77
N ALA A 180 -8.03 -5.65 20.49
CA ALA A 180 -7.15 -4.99 21.47
C ALA A 180 -6.03 -4.15 20.82
N ALA A 181 -5.77 -4.31 19.52
CA ALA A 181 -4.79 -3.49 18.81
C ALA A 181 -5.26 -2.04 18.68
N VAL A 182 -4.48 -1.10 19.22
CA VAL A 182 -4.80 0.34 19.23
C VAL A 182 -4.14 1.02 18.04
N TYR A 183 -4.95 1.71 17.24
CA TYR A 183 -4.52 2.52 16.10
C TYR A 183 -4.68 4.01 16.43
N THR A 184 -4.08 4.90 15.62
CA THR A 184 -4.21 6.34 15.84
C THR A 184 -5.66 6.81 15.90
N THR A 185 -6.52 6.20 15.08
CA THR A 185 -7.97 6.48 15.08
C THR A 185 -8.71 6.05 16.34
N ASP A 186 -8.08 5.30 17.22
CA ASP A 186 -8.70 4.79 18.45
C ASP A 186 -8.27 5.59 19.69
N VAL A 187 -7.24 6.43 19.56
CA VAL A 187 -6.69 7.21 20.69
C VAL A 187 -7.68 8.26 21.16
N THR A 188 -7.98 8.26 22.44
CA THR A 188 -8.85 9.24 23.09
C THR A 188 -8.16 9.78 24.34
N LEU A 189 -8.17 11.12 24.50
CA LEU A 189 -7.56 11.82 25.61
C LEU A 189 -8.61 12.70 26.34
N PRO A 190 -8.46 12.90 27.65
CA PRO A 190 -9.36 13.78 28.38
C PRO A 190 -9.39 15.20 27.82
N GLY A 191 -10.57 15.76 27.63
CA GLY A 191 -10.76 17.12 27.14
C GLY A 191 -10.37 17.34 25.66
N MET A 192 -10.24 16.27 24.90
CA MET A 192 -9.82 16.31 23.50
C MET A 192 -10.84 17.00 22.60
N LEU A 193 -10.33 17.90 21.75
CA LEU A 193 -11.11 18.50 20.67
C LEU A 193 -11.04 17.65 19.41
N HIS A 194 -12.03 17.82 18.53
CA HIS A 194 -12.07 17.24 17.20
C HIS A 194 -11.82 18.32 16.18
N ALA A 195 -11.03 18.01 15.14
CA ALA A 195 -10.77 18.94 14.06
C ALA A 195 -11.27 18.38 12.72
N ALA A 196 -11.53 19.30 11.79
CA ALA A 196 -11.90 19.00 10.40
C ALA A 196 -11.27 20.01 9.44
N ILE A 197 -11.01 19.58 8.21
CA ILE A 197 -10.36 20.35 7.18
C ILE A 197 -11.42 21.03 6.28
N ARG A 198 -11.29 22.34 6.05
CA ARG A 198 -11.93 23.07 4.95
C ARG A 198 -11.09 22.87 3.70
N ARG A 199 -11.65 22.25 2.70
CA ARG A 199 -11.00 21.98 1.41
C ARG A 199 -11.55 22.87 0.31
N SER A 200 -10.80 22.98 -0.77
CA SER A 200 -11.23 23.71 -1.96
C SER A 200 -12.30 22.94 -2.73
N ASP A 201 -13.34 23.65 -3.14
CA ASP A 201 -14.37 23.13 -4.04
C ASP A 201 -14.04 23.37 -5.53
N VAL A 202 -12.90 24.03 -5.82
CA VAL A 202 -12.46 24.39 -7.18
C VAL A 202 -11.04 23.91 -7.44
N ALA A 203 -10.72 23.67 -8.72
CA ALA A 203 -9.42 23.12 -9.13
C ALA A 203 -8.29 24.16 -9.11
N ALA A 204 -8.59 25.45 -9.26
CA ALA A 204 -7.61 26.53 -9.16
C ALA A 204 -8.24 27.83 -8.66
N ALA A 205 -7.62 28.45 -7.67
CA ALA A 205 -8.04 29.74 -7.14
C ALA A 205 -6.89 30.49 -6.45
N VAL A 206 -7.04 31.78 -6.31
CA VAL A 206 -6.31 32.58 -5.31
C VAL A 206 -7.22 32.76 -4.11
N VAL A 207 -6.67 32.50 -2.91
CA VAL A 207 -7.41 32.56 -1.66
C VAL A 207 -7.15 33.88 -0.95
N GLY A 208 -8.22 34.60 -0.67
CA GLY A 208 -8.16 35.83 0.14
C GLY A 208 -7.91 35.53 1.63
N PRO A 209 -7.83 36.57 2.48
CA PRO A 209 -7.70 36.41 3.91
C PRO A 209 -8.89 35.63 4.48
N ILE A 210 -8.60 34.61 5.31
CA ILE A 210 -9.61 33.77 5.97
C ILE A 210 -9.94 34.40 7.33
N THR A 211 -11.21 34.65 7.58
CA THR A 211 -11.68 35.13 8.86
C THR A 211 -12.49 34.05 9.55
N PHE A 212 -12.01 33.60 10.70
CA PHE A 212 -12.75 32.64 11.51
C PHE A 212 -13.84 33.31 12.31
N PRO A 213 -15.08 32.77 12.33
CA PRO A 213 -16.19 33.36 13.11
C PRO A 213 -15.84 33.44 14.61
N PRO A 214 -16.43 34.36 15.36
CA PRO A 214 -16.23 34.47 16.81
C PRO A 214 -16.53 33.15 17.52
N GLY A 215 -15.58 32.70 18.35
CA GLY A 215 -15.68 31.43 19.09
C GLY A 215 -15.25 30.19 18.28
N VAL A 216 -14.91 30.31 17.01
CA VAL A 216 -14.32 29.24 16.22
C VAL A 216 -12.80 29.32 16.27
N VAL A 217 -12.15 28.25 16.72
CA VAL A 217 -10.70 28.14 16.67
C VAL A 217 -10.32 27.45 15.37
N GLY A 218 -9.49 28.13 14.58
CA GLY A 218 -9.03 27.59 13.30
C GLY A 218 -7.65 28.09 12.94
N VAL A 219 -7.02 27.38 11.99
CA VAL A 219 -5.71 27.73 11.39
C VAL A 219 -5.81 27.68 9.89
N ASP A 220 -5.12 28.58 9.23
CA ASP A 220 -4.88 28.59 7.80
C ASP A 220 -3.69 27.67 7.51
N VAL A 221 -3.85 26.72 6.59
CA VAL A 221 -2.81 25.73 6.23
C VAL A 221 -2.31 25.89 4.80
N LEU A 222 -2.65 26.99 4.15
CA LEU A 222 -2.14 27.31 2.82
C LEU A 222 -0.68 27.77 2.87
N GLY A 223 0.05 27.48 1.80
CA GLY A 223 1.36 28.06 1.57
C GLY A 223 1.32 29.58 1.35
N ASP A 224 2.50 30.23 1.37
CA ASP A 224 2.67 31.69 1.27
C ASP A 224 2.08 32.30 -0.01
N ASP A 225 2.02 31.53 -1.08
CA ASP A 225 1.48 31.97 -2.37
C ASP A 225 -0.06 32.04 -2.41
N ARG A 226 -0.73 31.54 -1.35
CA ARG A 226 -2.18 31.59 -1.20
C ARG A 226 -2.96 30.99 -2.37
N ARG A 227 -2.43 29.91 -2.99
CA ARG A 227 -3.04 29.28 -4.17
C ARG A 227 -3.60 27.91 -3.89
N VAL A 228 -4.80 27.70 -4.40
CA VAL A 228 -5.38 26.38 -4.62
C VAL A 228 -4.96 25.92 -6.02
N ARG A 229 -4.44 24.69 -6.11
CA ARG A 229 -3.97 24.09 -7.36
C ARG A 229 -4.74 22.84 -7.77
N TRP A 230 -5.59 22.29 -6.91
CA TRP A 230 -6.45 21.15 -7.22
C TRP A 230 -7.70 21.14 -6.33
N ALA A 231 -8.80 20.56 -6.84
CA ALA A 231 -10.05 20.44 -6.09
C ALA A 231 -9.90 19.40 -4.97
N GLY A 232 -10.18 19.79 -3.74
CA GLY A 232 -9.93 19.00 -2.53
C GLY A 232 -8.67 19.41 -1.75
N GLN A 233 -7.88 20.39 -2.24
CA GLN A 233 -6.71 20.90 -1.51
C GLN A 233 -7.12 21.47 -0.15
N PRO A 234 -6.42 21.11 0.95
CA PRO A 234 -6.61 21.72 2.26
C PRO A 234 -6.40 23.24 2.24
N ILE A 235 -7.28 23.97 2.89
CA ILE A 235 -7.22 25.44 2.99
C ILE A 235 -7.10 25.90 4.45
N ALA A 236 -7.97 25.37 5.31
CA ALA A 236 -7.99 25.70 6.73
C ALA A 236 -8.42 24.49 7.55
N VAL A 237 -8.07 24.48 8.82
CA VAL A 237 -8.49 23.45 9.78
C VAL A 237 -9.20 24.13 10.93
N VAL A 238 -10.33 23.59 11.39
CA VAL A 238 -11.11 24.12 12.51
C VAL A 238 -11.29 23.05 13.57
N ALA A 239 -11.39 23.48 14.85
CA ALA A 239 -11.61 22.61 15.99
C ALA A 239 -12.97 22.85 16.66
N ALA A 240 -13.57 21.79 17.22
CA ALA A 240 -14.80 21.83 18.00
C ALA A 240 -14.84 20.70 19.04
N GLU A 241 -15.83 20.74 19.93
CA GLU A 241 -16.01 19.72 20.99
C GLU A 241 -16.37 18.33 20.42
N THR A 242 -17.00 18.27 19.25
CA THR A 242 -17.38 17.02 18.59
C THR A 242 -16.96 17.00 17.13
N ALA A 243 -16.72 15.80 16.59
CA ALA A 243 -16.37 15.61 15.18
C ALA A 243 -17.47 16.15 14.22
N ALA A 244 -18.75 15.98 14.58
CA ALA A 244 -19.87 16.48 13.79
C ALA A 244 -19.89 18.02 13.74
N GLN A 245 -19.63 18.68 14.87
CA GLN A 245 -19.51 20.14 14.91
C GLN A 245 -18.30 20.66 14.11
N ALA A 246 -17.13 20.00 14.24
CA ALA A 246 -15.94 20.38 13.48
C ALA A 246 -16.18 20.29 11.96
N ARG A 247 -16.78 19.17 11.50
CA ARG A 247 -17.13 18.98 10.08
C ARG A 247 -18.15 20.02 9.58
N ARG A 248 -19.13 20.36 10.41
CA ARG A 248 -20.09 21.43 10.07
C ARG A 248 -19.38 22.76 9.94
N LEU A 249 -18.58 23.15 10.94
CA LEU A 249 -17.82 24.41 10.91
C LEU A 249 -16.88 24.51 9.72
N ALA A 250 -16.17 23.40 9.38
CA ALA A 250 -15.30 23.35 8.21
C ALA A 250 -16.08 23.58 6.90
N ARG A 251 -17.30 23.02 6.76
CA ARG A 251 -18.15 23.21 5.57
C ARG A 251 -18.73 24.62 5.49
N GLU A 252 -19.11 25.19 6.63
CA GLU A 252 -19.72 26.51 6.73
C GLU A 252 -18.69 27.66 6.73
N LEU A 253 -17.39 27.34 6.89
CA LEU A 253 -16.35 28.37 6.88
C LEU A 253 -16.30 29.06 5.53
N ASP A 254 -16.57 30.38 5.55
CA ASP A 254 -16.47 31.23 4.36
C ASP A 254 -14.99 31.46 4.00
N VAL A 255 -14.61 31.06 2.80
CA VAL A 255 -13.28 31.21 2.25
C VAL A 255 -13.36 32.03 0.97
N PRO A 256 -12.80 33.26 0.95
CA PRO A 256 -12.79 34.06 -0.26
C PRO A 256 -11.94 33.43 -1.36
N LEU A 257 -12.59 32.87 -2.38
CA LEU A 257 -11.93 32.21 -3.51
C LEU A 257 -12.11 33.07 -4.77
N THR A 258 -11.00 33.38 -5.44
CA THR A 258 -11.01 33.96 -6.79
C THR A 258 -10.60 32.87 -7.78
N PRO A 259 -11.56 32.20 -8.46
CA PRO A 259 -11.27 31.14 -9.40
C PRO A 259 -10.28 31.54 -10.50
N GLN A 260 -9.44 30.60 -10.91
CA GLN A 260 -8.46 30.79 -11.97
C GLN A 260 -8.69 29.75 -13.08
N PRO A 261 -8.24 29.99 -14.31
CA PRO A 261 -8.19 28.95 -15.34
C PRO A 261 -7.36 27.74 -14.87
N PHE A 262 -7.82 26.55 -15.19
CA PHE A 262 -7.16 25.29 -14.78
C PHE A 262 -7.14 24.28 -15.93
N VAL A 263 -6.32 23.25 -15.78
CA VAL A 263 -6.21 22.12 -16.70
C VAL A 263 -5.97 20.82 -15.92
N VAL A 264 -6.80 19.80 -16.14
CA VAL A 264 -6.68 18.47 -15.53
C VAL A 264 -6.28 17.38 -16.53
N ASP A 265 -6.55 17.62 -17.83
CA ASP A 265 -6.14 16.69 -18.88
C ASP A 265 -4.67 16.89 -19.24
N PRO A 266 -3.83 15.80 -19.17
CA PRO A 266 -2.39 15.92 -19.44
C PRO A 266 -2.06 16.32 -20.89
N ASP A 267 -2.86 15.89 -21.87
CA ASP A 267 -2.61 16.21 -23.27
C ASP A 267 -2.96 17.70 -23.52
N GLU A 268 -3.98 18.23 -22.84
CA GLU A 268 -4.30 19.66 -22.90
C GLU A 268 -3.27 20.52 -22.16
N ALA A 269 -2.75 20.05 -21.03
CA ALA A 269 -1.72 20.75 -20.26
C ALA A 269 -0.43 21.03 -21.05
N LEU A 270 -0.17 20.20 -22.07
CA LEU A 270 0.99 20.32 -22.96
C LEU A 270 0.76 21.24 -24.17
N ARG A 271 -0.46 21.73 -24.40
CA ARG A 271 -0.77 22.62 -25.53
C ARG A 271 -0.22 24.03 -25.30
N PRO A 272 0.23 24.74 -26.35
CA PRO A 272 0.60 26.13 -26.24
C PRO A 272 -0.56 26.99 -25.68
N GLY A 273 -0.27 27.82 -24.66
CA GLY A 273 -1.28 28.65 -24.01
C GLY A 273 -2.12 27.97 -22.92
N ALA A 274 -1.86 26.71 -22.57
CA ALA A 274 -2.50 26.04 -21.45
C ALA A 274 -2.27 26.81 -20.13
N PRO A 275 -3.25 26.82 -19.20
CA PRO A 275 -3.06 27.39 -17.87
C PRO A 275 -1.86 26.77 -17.16
N LEU A 276 -1.01 27.60 -16.54
CA LEU A 276 0.16 27.13 -15.82
C LEU A 276 -0.21 26.83 -14.35
N VAL A 277 0.06 25.61 -13.91
CA VAL A 277 -0.13 25.19 -12.50
C VAL A 277 0.86 25.92 -11.59
N TYR A 278 2.13 26.04 -12.04
CA TYR A 278 3.21 26.75 -11.35
C TYR A 278 3.76 27.84 -12.24
N ALA A 279 3.17 29.05 -12.15
CA ALA A 279 3.51 30.18 -13.02
C ALA A 279 4.87 30.81 -12.66
N ALA A 280 5.12 31.03 -11.36
CA ALA A 280 6.36 31.62 -10.91
C ALA A 280 7.44 30.54 -10.63
N ARG A 281 8.72 30.93 -10.76
CA ARG A 281 9.82 30.03 -10.44
C ARG A 281 9.88 29.65 -8.96
N ALA A 282 9.45 30.54 -8.07
CA ALA A 282 9.37 30.27 -6.64
C ALA A 282 8.37 29.15 -6.34
N ASP A 283 7.18 29.20 -6.94
CA ASP A 283 6.10 28.24 -6.73
C ASP A 283 6.49 26.80 -7.11
N ARG A 284 7.41 26.65 -8.08
CA ARG A 284 7.91 25.35 -8.55
C ARG A 284 8.70 24.58 -7.50
N LYS A 285 9.21 25.27 -6.48
CA LYS A 285 9.94 24.62 -5.36
C LYS A 285 8.97 23.97 -4.36
N GLU A 286 7.72 24.36 -4.38
CA GLU A 286 6.67 23.84 -3.50
C GLU A 286 5.93 22.63 -4.10
N ALA A 287 6.28 22.26 -5.36
CA ALA A 287 5.67 21.08 -5.99
C ALA A 287 5.94 19.83 -5.17
N PRO A 288 4.88 19.09 -4.72
CA PRO A 288 5.05 17.84 -3.97
C PRO A 288 5.85 16.81 -4.75
N SER A 289 6.51 15.90 -4.05
CA SER A 289 7.23 14.80 -4.71
C SER A 289 6.36 13.55 -4.82
N ALA A 290 6.27 13.00 -6.03
CA ALA A 290 5.68 11.68 -6.28
C ALA A 290 6.66 10.52 -5.99
N SER A 291 7.87 10.81 -5.50
CA SER A 291 8.94 9.87 -5.21
C SER A 291 9.35 9.95 -3.74
N GLU A 292 9.69 8.81 -3.14
CA GLU A 292 10.13 8.72 -1.75
C GLU A 292 11.39 9.54 -1.44
N GLY A 293 12.27 9.73 -2.41
CA GLY A 293 13.55 10.44 -2.22
C GLY A 293 13.56 11.89 -2.69
N GLY A 294 12.40 12.47 -2.94
CA GLY A 294 12.31 13.77 -3.58
C GLY A 294 12.42 13.69 -5.11
N ALA A 295 12.00 14.75 -5.78
CA ALA A 295 12.10 14.85 -7.24
C ALA A 295 13.54 15.05 -7.69
N MET A 296 14.00 14.30 -8.69
CA MET A 296 15.28 14.55 -9.34
C MET A 296 15.27 15.93 -9.98
N PRO A 297 16.34 16.74 -9.82
CA PRO A 297 16.43 18.01 -10.49
C PRO A 297 16.25 17.87 -12.00
N ALA A 298 15.28 18.57 -12.56
CA ALA A 298 15.00 18.58 -13.99
C ALA A 298 14.52 19.96 -14.46
N PRO A 299 14.64 20.29 -15.76
CA PRO A 299 14.18 21.58 -16.26
C PRO A 299 12.66 21.68 -16.25
N TRP A 300 12.15 22.90 -16.11
CA TRP A 300 10.75 23.24 -16.27
C TRP A 300 10.49 23.96 -17.59
N ASP A 301 9.48 23.52 -18.32
CA ASP A 301 8.97 24.17 -19.54
C ASP A 301 7.44 24.14 -19.54
N GLY A 302 6.81 25.26 -19.20
CA GLY A 302 5.38 25.32 -18.97
C GLY A 302 4.95 24.36 -17.87
N ASN A 303 3.99 23.46 -18.17
CA ASN A 303 3.52 22.40 -17.30
C ASN A 303 4.36 21.10 -17.41
N ARG A 304 5.56 21.17 -17.93
CA ARG A 304 6.50 20.05 -18.00
C ARG A 304 7.61 20.23 -16.99
N HIS A 305 7.81 19.20 -16.17
CA HIS A 305 9.02 19.03 -15.38
C HIS A 305 9.82 17.85 -15.96
N GLY A 306 10.97 18.13 -16.57
CA GLY A 306 11.72 17.09 -17.26
C GLY A 306 12.24 17.56 -18.64
N PRO A 307 12.88 16.64 -19.40
CA PRO A 307 13.05 15.23 -19.08
C PRO A 307 14.19 14.97 -18.10
N SER A 308 13.97 14.11 -17.12
CA SER A 308 15.06 13.38 -16.50
C SER A 308 15.50 12.24 -17.43
N ARG A 309 16.80 11.94 -17.49
CA ARG A 309 17.34 10.99 -18.47
C ARG A 309 18.27 9.98 -17.83
N ALA A 310 18.06 8.69 -18.13
CA ALA A 310 18.99 7.63 -17.80
C ALA A 310 19.50 6.99 -19.11
N PRO A 311 20.67 7.39 -19.63
CA PRO A 311 21.22 6.84 -20.87
C PRO A 311 22.29 5.78 -20.61
N PHE A 312 22.32 4.74 -21.46
CA PHE A 312 23.47 3.91 -21.72
C PHE A 312 23.67 3.82 -23.24
N LEU A 313 24.67 4.51 -23.79
CA LEU A 313 24.83 4.68 -25.23
C LEU A 313 23.55 5.21 -25.93
N GLY A 314 22.86 6.16 -25.29
CA GLY A 314 21.52 6.61 -25.67
C GLY A 314 21.44 7.18 -27.10
N THR A 315 22.46 7.92 -27.56
CA THR A 315 22.52 8.39 -28.96
C THR A 315 22.57 7.25 -29.93
N LEU A 316 23.32 6.17 -29.61
CA LEU A 316 23.37 4.97 -30.44
C LEU A 316 22.04 4.23 -30.45
N ALA A 317 21.35 4.14 -29.30
CA ALA A 317 20.02 3.58 -29.21
C ALA A 317 19.04 4.29 -30.15
N LYS A 318 18.97 5.63 -30.06
CA LYS A 318 18.12 6.46 -30.93
C LYS A 318 18.42 6.27 -32.42
N ARG A 319 19.71 6.29 -32.79
CA ARG A 319 20.11 6.09 -34.20
C ARG A 319 19.71 4.71 -34.72
N ARG A 320 19.90 3.64 -33.94
CA ARG A 320 19.51 2.29 -34.31
C ARG A 320 17.99 2.17 -34.47
N VAL A 321 17.20 2.70 -33.53
CA VAL A 321 15.74 2.73 -33.63
C VAL A 321 15.29 3.50 -34.89
N ALA A 322 15.81 4.69 -35.12
CA ALA A 322 15.46 5.50 -36.28
C ALA A 322 15.79 4.80 -37.60
N SER A 323 16.98 4.20 -37.71
CA SER A 323 17.38 3.40 -38.89
C SER A 323 16.47 2.20 -39.10
N ALA A 324 16.13 1.47 -38.04
CA ALA A 324 15.23 0.32 -38.11
C ALA A 324 13.81 0.72 -38.56
N ARG A 325 13.31 1.86 -38.03
CA ARG A 325 12.01 2.41 -38.43
C ARG A 325 11.97 2.77 -39.91
N SER A 326 12.99 3.50 -40.42
CA SER A 326 13.10 3.86 -41.84
C SER A 326 13.23 2.66 -42.77
N ALA A 327 13.85 1.56 -42.29
CA ALA A 327 14.04 0.32 -43.01
C ALA A 327 12.85 -0.67 -42.88
N GLY A 328 11.81 -0.33 -42.14
CA GLY A 328 10.68 -1.23 -41.91
C GLY A 328 11.06 -2.58 -41.25
N ARG A 329 12.05 -2.59 -40.37
CA ARG A 329 12.54 -3.82 -39.74
C ARG A 329 11.46 -4.52 -38.92
N ARG A 330 11.28 -5.82 -39.15
CA ARG A 330 10.32 -6.68 -38.41
C ARG A 330 10.61 -6.70 -36.91
N GLY A 331 11.88 -6.68 -36.51
CA GLY A 331 12.33 -6.70 -35.12
C GLY A 331 12.15 -5.39 -34.38
N LEU A 332 11.61 -4.32 -35.00
CA LEU A 332 11.25 -3.10 -34.30
C LEU A 332 9.84 -3.21 -33.74
N VAL A 333 9.73 -3.30 -32.43
CA VAL A 333 8.46 -3.22 -31.66
C VAL A 333 8.31 -1.79 -31.17
N GLU A 334 7.24 -1.12 -31.57
CA GLU A 334 6.87 0.22 -31.11
C GLU A 334 5.43 0.19 -30.60
N LEU A 335 5.26 0.49 -29.31
CA LEU A 335 3.96 0.46 -28.64
C LEU A 335 3.85 1.64 -27.67
N GLU A 336 2.65 2.20 -27.58
CA GLU A 336 2.28 3.20 -26.57
C GLU A 336 1.35 2.58 -25.55
N PHE A 337 1.68 2.75 -24.27
CA PHE A 337 0.91 2.23 -23.14
C PHE A 337 0.38 3.36 -22.28
N ARG A 338 -0.80 3.14 -21.71
CA ARG A 338 -1.43 4.09 -20.78
C ARG A 338 -1.84 3.39 -19.50
N THR A 339 -1.71 4.10 -18.38
CA THR A 339 -2.19 3.66 -17.06
C THR A 339 -2.99 4.77 -16.40
N ALA A 340 -4.09 4.40 -15.72
CA ALA A 340 -4.82 5.32 -14.86
C ALA A 340 -4.09 5.49 -13.51
N PRO A 341 -4.34 6.58 -12.76
CA PRO A 341 -3.89 6.71 -11.38
C PRO A 341 -4.52 5.63 -10.49
N GLN A 342 -3.71 5.11 -9.52
CA GLN A 342 -4.12 4.12 -8.54
C GLN A 342 -4.01 4.69 -7.12
N VAL A 343 -5.10 4.73 -6.35
CA VAL A 343 -5.14 5.31 -5.01
C VAL A 343 -4.74 4.28 -3.95
N HIS A 344 -4.02 4.69 -2.92
CA HIS A 344 -3.52 3.84 -1.83
C HIS A 344 -4.63 3.11 -1.10
N THR A 345 -5.70 3.81 -0.74
CA THR A 345 -6.89 3.25 -0.11
C THR A 345 -6.56 2.51 1.19
N ALA A 346 -5.63 3.03 2.01
CA ALA A 346 -5.36 2.48 3.33
C ALA A 346 -6.65 2.45 4.14
N PHE A 347 -6.89 1.36 4.90
CA PHE A 347 -8.16 1.22 5.63
C PHE A 347 -8.19 2.09 6.87
N GLU A 348 -7.08 2.16 7.64
CA GLU A 348 -6.93 3.26 8.57
C GLU A 348 -6.73 4.53 7.77
N PRO A 349 -7.64 5.54 7.88
CA PRO A 349 -7.42 6.82 7.23
C PRO A 349 -6.20 7.54 7.83
N HIS A 350 -5.70 8.56 7.13
CA HIS A 350 -4.74 9.47 7.73
C HIS A 350 -5.36 10.10 8.97
N ALA A 351 -4.63 10.04 10.07
CA ALA A 351 -5.11 10.45 11.38
C ALA A 351 -3.98 10.99 12.24
N CYS A 352 -4.27 12.00 13.01
CA CYS A 352 -3.38 12.59 14.01
C CYS A 352 -4.15 12.90 15.28
N VAL A 353 -3.56 12.58 16.43
CA VAL A 353 -3.93 13.14 17.73
C VAL A 353 -2.71 13.87 18.26
N ALA A 354 -2.80 15.17 18.45
CA ALA A 354 -1.73 16.00 18.96
C ALA A 354 -2.09 16.53 20.35
N ASP A 355 -1.15 16.45 21.29
CA ASP A 355 -1.27 17.03 22.63
C ASP A 355 -0.08 17.92 22.93
N TRP A 356 -0.30 19.21 22.82
CA TRP A 356 0.66 20.27 23.15
C TRP A 356 0.14 21.12 24.31
N SER A 357 -0.47 20.47 25.30
CA SER A 357 -0.92 21.13 26.53
C SER A 357 0.28 21.58 27.41
N ASP A 358 1.36 20.80 27.39
CA ASP A 358 2.66 21.19 27.96
C ASP A 358 3.51 21.88 26.88
N PRO A 359 3.84 23.19 27.05
CA PRO A 359 4.66 23.93 26.10
C PRO A 359 6.05 23.34 25.81
N GLN A 360 6.57 22.53 26.72
CA GLN A 360 7.91 21.93 26.60
C GLN A 360 7.89 20.54 25.98
N HIS A 361 6.69 19.93 25.82
CA HIS A 361 6.58 18.55 25.37
C HIS A 361 5.36 18.35 24.48
N LEU A 362 5.61 18.11 23.19
CA LEU A 362 4.59 17.78 22.20
C LEU A 362 4.48 16.27 22.03
N ARG A 363 3.31 15.69 22.33
CA ARG A 363 3.00 14.29 22.08
C ARG A 363 2.09 14.17 20.86
N VAL A 364 2.47 13.31 19.92
CA VAL A 364 1.73 13.11 18.66
C VAL A 364 1.50 11.62 18.43
N TRP A 365 0.26 11.20 18.35
CA TRP A 365 -0.13 9.90 17.81
C TRP A 365 -0.44 10.12 16.34
N LEU A 366 0.26 9.42 15.47
CA LEU A 366 0.20 9.67 14.03
C LEU A 366 0.12 8.34 13.25
N SER A 367 -0.84 8.22 12.34
CA SER A 367 -0.86 7.11 11.39
C SER A 367 0.24 7.31 10.34
N THR A 368 1.43 6.76 10.59
CA THR A 368 2.63 7.02 9.79
C THR A 368 3.45 5.76 9.47
N GLN A 369 4.21 5.82 8.38
CA GLN A 369 5.21 4.82 7.97
C GLN A 369 6.62 5.13 8.48
N GLY A 370 6.81 6.16 9.30
CA GLY A 370 8.14 6.56 9.78
C GLY A 370 8.08 7.40 11.05
N VAL A 371 7.96 6.78 12.24
CA VAL A 371 7.83 7.53 13.51
C VAL A 371 9.02 8.45 13.77
N GLU A 372 10.25 7.98 13.48
CA GLU A 372 11.45 8.81 13.69
C GLU A 372 11.54 9.95 12.67
N ALA A 373 11.25 9.67 11.39
CA ALA A 373 11.22 10.70 10.35
C ALA A 373 10.19 11.80 10.68
N MET A 374 8.99 11.39 11.11
CA MET A 374 7.94 12.33 11.49
C MET A 374 8.29 13.15 12.72
N ARG A 375 8.98 12.55 13.70
CA ARG A 375 9.49 13.29 14.87
C ARG A 375 10.39 14.45 14.43
N GLN A 376 11.30 14.18 13.49
CA GLN A 376 12.19 15.21 12.94
C GLN A 376 11.42 16.24 12.08
N GLU A 377 10.56 15.78 11.14
CA GLU A 377 9.79 16.69 10.27
C GLU A 377 8.85 17.62 11.08
N ILE A 378 8.23 17.11 12.16
CA ILE A 378 7.40 17.93 13.05
C ILE A 378 8.27 18.94 13.81
N ALA A 379 9.41 18.52 14.34
CA ALA A 379 10.33 19.42 15.04
C ALA A 379 10.80 20.56 14.11
N ASP A 380 11.23 20.22 12.90
CA ASP A 380 11.68 21.18 11.90
C ASP A 380 10.55 22.15 11.48
N HIS A 381 9.31 21.64 11.30
CA HIS A 381 8.16 22.45 10.87
C HIS A 381 7.71 23.47 11.93
N PHE A 382 7.78 23.10 13.21
CA PHE A 382 7.34 23.95 14.32
C PHE A 382 8.48 24.65 15.07
N ASP A 383 9.71 24.58 14.54
CA ASP A 383 10.93 25.17 15.16
C ASP A 383 11.16 24.71 16.60
N LEU A 384 11.04 23.37 16.81
CA LEU A 384 11.24 22.70 18.08
C LEU A 384 12.56 21.92 18.10
N ASP A 385 13.13 21.76 19.31
CA ASP A 385 14.16 20.74 19.49
C ASP A 385 13.51 19.34 19.37
N PRO A 386 14.10 18.41 18.58
CA PRO A 386 13.55 17.06 18.44
C PRO A 386 13.32 16.31 19.77
N SER A 387 14.05 16.65 20.83
CA SER A 387 13.83 16.07 22.15
C SER A 387 12.49 16.47 22.80
N GLN A 388 11.88 17.58 22.36
CA GLN A 388 10.58 18.04 22.82
C GLN A 388 9.41 17.32 22.13
N VAL A 389 9.67 16.53 21.07
CA VAL A 389 8.65 15.87 20.26
C VAL A 389 8.68 14.37 20.51
N GLU A 390 7.53 13.80 20.85
CA GLU A 390 7.28 12.36 20.88
C GLU A 390 6.25 11.98 19.82
N VAL A 391 6.58 10.99 18.97
CA VAL A 391 5.67 10.43 17.97
C VAL A 391 5.37 8.98 18.29
N THR A 392 4.09 8.64 18.32
CA THR A 392 3.59 7.28 18.57
C THR A 392 2.72 6.77 17.43
N ALA A 393 3.00 5.55 16.94
CA ALA A 393 2.24 4.79 15.96
C ALA A 393 2.37 3.31 16.29
N GLU A 394 1.71 2.86 17.35
CA GLU A 394 1.89 1.50 17.88
C GLU A 394 1.43 0.46 16.87
N HIS A 395 0.24 0.64 16.28
CA HIS A 395 -0.23 -0.11 15.12
C HIS A 395 -0.62 0.87 14.00
N VAL A 396 -0.33 0.50 12.77
CA VAL A 396 -0.69 1.29 11.58
C VAL A 396 -1.52 0.44 10.64
N GLY A 397 -2.71 0.93 10.31
CA GLY A 397 -3.72 0.25 9.49
C GLY A 397 -3.46 0.31 7.98
N GLY A 398 -2.20 0.15 7.56
CA GLY A 398 -1.72 0.25 6.18
C GLY A 398 -1.31 1.66 5.79
N GLY A 399 -0.49 1.77 4.73
CA GLY A 399 -0.03 3.07 4.23
C GLY A 399 0.35 3.01 2.75
N PHE A 400 1.06 1.96 2.33
CA PHE A 400 1.46 1.67 0.93
C PHE A 400 2.31 2.75 0.27
N GLY A 401 2.79 3.73 1.04
CA GLY A 401 3.57 4.88 0.59
C GLY A 401 2.92 6.24 0.86
N ALA A 402 1.61 6.31 1.12
CA ALA A 402 0.90 7.56 1.36
C ALA A 402 1.26 8.25 2.69
N LYS A 403 1.80 7.48 3.66
CA LYS A 403 2.05 7.95 5.04
C LYS A 403 3.54 8.11 5.37
N LEU A 404 4.36 8.49 4.35
CA LEU A 404 5.82 8.60 4.46
C LEU A 404 6.32 10.02 4.77
N SER A 405 5.48 11.04 4.69
CA SER A 405 5.83 12.45 4.91
C SER A 405 4.83 13.12 5.86
N LEU A 406 5.21 14.26 6.40
CA LEU A 406 4.32 15.09 7.23
C LEU A 406 3.14 15.60 6.38
N THR A 407 1.94 15.34 6.87
CA THR A 407 0.69 15.62 6.16
C THR A 407 -0.11 16.73 6.82
N MET A 408 -1.06 17.33 6.08
CA MET A 408 -1.78 18.53 6.56
C MET A 408 -2.69 18.25 7.75
N GLU A 409 -3.20 17.03 7.91
CA GLU A 409 -3.94 16.67 9.12
C GLU A 409 -3.05 16.67 10.36
N ALA A 410 -1.79 16.28 10.24
CA ALA A 410 -0.85 16.36 11.34
C ALA A 410 -0.48 17.82 11.65
N VAL A 411 -0.15 18.61 10.62
CA VAL A 411 0.15 20.05 10.79
C VAL A 411 -1.04 20.77 11.43
N GLY A 412 -2.25 20.53 10.94
CA GLY A 412 -3.46 21.16 11.46
C GLY A 412 -3.77 20.77 12.92
N ALA A 413 -3.67 19.48 13.25
CA ALA A 413 -3.90 18.99 14.61
C ALA A 413 -2.89 19.58 15.61
N VAL A 414 -1.59 19.58 15.26
CA VAL A 414 -0.52 20.15 16.10
C VAL A 414 -0.72 21.66 16.30
N SER A 415 -0.99 22.41 15.22
CA SER A 415 -1.24 23.85 15.27
C SER A 415 -2.43 24.20 16.17
N LEU A 416 -3.54 23.46 16.02
CA LEU A 416 -4.73 23.68 16.85
C LEU A 416 -4.49 23.32 18.32
N SER A 417 -3.71 22.24 18.59
CA SER A 417 -3.34 21.87 19.95
C SER A 417 -2.45 22.95 20.60
N CYS A 418 -1.53 23.53 19.83
CA CYS A 418 -0.71 24.66 20.28
C CYS A 418 -1.57 25.87 20.67
N LEU A 419 -2.56 26.21 19.85
CA LEU A 419 -3.45 27.36 20.08
C LEU A 419 -4.41 27.16 21.26
N THR A 420 -4.97 25.97 21.38
CA THR A 420 -6.02 25.69 22.37
C THR A 420 -5.46 25.20 23.73
N ARG A 421 -4.21 24.75 23.77
CA ARG A 421 -3.62 24.05 24.90
C ARG A 421 -4.43 22.83 25.35
N ARG A 422 -5.09 22.18 24.40
CA ARG A 422 -5.88 20.96 24.57
C ARG A 422 -5.44 19.92 23.56
N PRO A 423 -5.61 18.63 23.86
CA PRO A 423 -5.44 17.60 22.82
C PRO A 423 -6.41 17.84 21.66
N VAL A 424 -5.93 17.60 20.42
CA VAL A 424 -6.74 17.76 19.20
C VAL A 424 -6.61 16.49 18.35
N ARG A 425 -7.76 15.95 17.92
CA ARG A 425 -7.85 14.78 17.03
C ARG A 425 -8.36 15.20 15.67
N LEU A 426 -7.65 14.84 14.61
CA LEU A 426 -8.07 14.99 13.23
C LEU A 426 -7.95 13.63 12.52
N VAL A 427 -9.06 13.17 11.94
CA VAL A 427 -9.15 11.91 11.20
C VAL A 427 -9.86 12.21 9.89
N LEU A 428 -9.21 11.86 8.76
CA LEU A 428 -9.80 12.00 7.44
C LEU A 428 -10.94 11.00 7.25
N ASP A 429 -11.94 11.37 6.46
CA ASP A 429 -12.95 10.42 6.01
C ASP A 429 -12.53 9.70 4.71
N ARG A 430 -13.33 8.75 4.22
CA ARG A 430 -13.00 7.97 3.02
C ARG A 430 -13.00 8.81 1.76
N HIS A 431 -13.84 9.82 1.67
CA HIS A 431 -13.85 10.76 0.55
C HIS A 431 -12.51 11.53 0.50
N GLU A 432 -12.07 12.07 1.62
CA GLU A 432 -10.80 12.78 1.72
C GLU A 432 -9.60 11.91 1.39
N GLU A 433 -9.63 10.62 1.83
CA GLU A 433 -8.60 9.62 1.50
C GLU A 433 -8.49 9.36 0.00
N LEU A 434 -9.62 9.23 -0.70
CA LEU A 434 -9.61 8.91 -2.14
C LEU A 434 -9.35 10.12 -3.03
N THR A 435 -9.52 11.33 -2.50
CA THR A 435 -9.40 12.57 -3.26
C THR A 435 -8.16 13.40 -2.91
N GLY A 436 -7.50 13.18 -1.76
CA GLY A 436 -6.51 14.12 -1.23
C GLY A 436 -5.17 13.54 -0.77
N THR A 437 -5.06 12.24 -0.50
CA THR A 437 -3.86 11.67 0.14
C THR A 437 -2.81 11.13 -0.83
N GLY A 438 -3.01 11.33 -2.13
CA GLY A 438 -2.09 10.93 -3.17
C GLY A 438 -2.47 9.64 -3.90
N ASN A 439 -1.73 9.36 -4.97
CA ASN A 439 -1.96 8.20 -5.83
C ASN A 439 -0.65 7.76 -6.50
N ARG A 440 -0.59 6.51 -6.97
CA ARG A 440 0.37 6.12 -8.01
C ARG A 440 0.00 6.89 -9.26
N PRO A 441 0.88 7.73 -9.82
CA PRO A 441 0.57 8.49 -11.02
C PRO A 441 0.18 7.62 -12.21
N GLY A 442 -0.80 8.07 -12.98
CA GLY A 442 -1.03 7.55 -14.32
C GLY A 442 0.13 7.88 -15.24
N SER A 443 0.18 7.24 -16.41
CA SER A 443 1.27 7.49 -17.36
C SER A 443 0.85 7.23 -18.80
N ARG A 444 1.58 7.86 -19.72
CA ARG A 444 1.70 7.48 -21.12
C ARG A 444 3.15 7.11 -21.40
N THR A 445 3.39 5.83 -21.74
CA THR A 445 4.74 5.29 -21.94
C THR A 445 4.88 4.77 -23.38
N HIS A 446 5.82 5.32 -24.13
CA HIS A 446 6.18 4.82 -25.45
C HIS A 446 7.45 3.97 -25.36
N VAL A 447 7.39 2.74 -25.87
CA VAL A 447 8.51 1.80 -25.91
C VAL A 447 8.90 1.54 -27.36
N SER A 448 10.18 1.76 -27.68
CA SER A 448 10.81 1.33 -28.94
C SER A 448 11.86 0.26 -28.62
N LEU A 449 11.53 -1.01 -28.82
CA LEU A 449 12.38 -2.16 -28.61
C LEU A 449 12.84 -2.70 -29.98
N LEU A 450 14.15 -2.61 -30.26
CA LEU A 450 14.74 -3.17 -31.46
C LEU A 450 15.42 -4.50 -31.16
N VAL A 451 14.95 -5.54 -31.81
CA VAL A 451 15.44 -6.91 -31.76
C VAL A 451 16.11 -7.24 -33.10
N ASP A 452 17.21 -7.96 -33.08
CA ASP A 452 17.89 -8.44 -34.26
C ASP A 452 17.06 -9.52 -34.97
N ASP A 453 16.82 -9.36 -36.24
CA ASP A 453 15.94 -10.29 -37.03
C ASP A 453 16.49 -11.72 -37.09
N THR A 454 17.82 -11.92 -36.93
CA THR A 454 18.48 -13.23 -37.07
C THR A 454 18.79 -13.84 -35.71
N THR A 455 19.50 -13.09 -34.86
CA THR A 455 19.96 -13.57 -33.55
C THR A 455 18.94 -13.42 -32.45
N GLN A 456 17.89 -12.62 -32.69
CA GLN A 456 16.86 -12.25 -31.71
C GLN A 456 17.43 -11.61 -30.43
N ALA A 457 18.62 -11.02 -30.51
CA ALA A 457 19.21 -10.26 -29.41
C ALA A 457 18.67 -8.81 -29.38
N ILE A 458 18.54 -8.22 -28.20
CA ILE A 458 18.19 -6.79 -28.08
C ILE A 458 19.31 -5.93 -28.66
N ARG A 459 18.99 -5.06 -29.61
CA ARG A 459 19.93 -4.13 -30.26
C ARG A 459 19.82 -2.70 -29.76
N ALA A 460 18.64 -2.30 -29.34
CA ALA A 460 18.38 -1.00 -28.72
C ALA A 460 17.05 -1.02 -27.95
N LEU A 461 16.97 -0.19 -26.91
CA LEU A 461 15.75 0.07 -26.14
C LEU A 461 15.64 1.58 -25.89
N VAL A 462 14.51 2.17 -26.26
CA VAL A 462 14.15 3.55 -25.91
C VAL A 462 12.80 3.51 -25.23
N VAL A 463 12.74 4.10 -24.04
CA VAL A 463 11.51 4.21 -23.25
C VAL A 463 11.32 5.68 -22.89
N ASP A 464 10.22 6.24 -23.36
CA ASP A 464 9.81 7.62 -23.09
C ASP A 464 8.50 7.61 -22.30
N THR A 465 8.47 8.20 -21.11
CA THR A 465 7.27 8.27 -20.27
C THR A 465 6.90 9.70 -19.97
N ASP A 466 5.63 10.03 -20.19
CA ASP A 466 4.95 11.20 -19.62
C ASP A 466 4.14 10.69 -18.42
N SER A 467 4.48 11.15 -17.20
CA SER A 467 3.79 10.82 -15.95
C SER A 467 2.76 11.87 -15.60
N HIS A 468 1.58 11.42 -15.17
CA HIS A 468 0.44 12.27 -14.83
C HIS A 468 0.32 12.35 -13.29
N ALA A 469 1.26 13.06 -12.67
CA ALA A 469 1.38 13.16 -11.22
C ALA A 469 0.53 14.26 -10.58
N GLY A 470 -0.43 14.83 -11.30
CA GLY A 470 -1.23 15.96 -10.83
C GLY A 470 -0.35 17.17 -10.57
N VAL A 471 -0.48 17.77 -9.39
CA VAL A 471 0.39 18.88 -8.97
C VAL A 471 1.79 18.46 -8.54
N ALA A 472 2.06 17.15 -8.40
CA ALA A 472 3.34 16.60 -7.98
C ALA A 472 4.33 16.40 -9.14
N VAL A 473 5.60 16.17 -8.81
CA VAL A 473 6.68 15.89 -9.76
C VAL A 473 7.58 14.76 -9.23
N GLY A 474 8.44 14.20 -10.09
CA GLY A 474 9.48 13.25 -9.68
C GLY A 474 9.10 11.79 -9.80
N ASN A 475 8.05 11.44 -10.56
CA ASN A 475 7.71 10.04 -10.82
C ASN A 475 8.66 9.43 -11.85
N SER A 476 9.42 8.40 -11.45
CA SER A 476 10.36 7.69 -12.32
C SER A 476 9.78 6.37 -12.79
N VAL A 477 9.45 6.26 -14.06
CA VAL A 477 8.89 5.06 -14.71
C VAL A 477 9.88 4.48 -15.71
N ALA A 478 10.22 5.25 -16.76
CA ALA A 478 11.13 4.82 -17.83
C ALA A 478 12.52 4.44 -17.29
N ALA A 479 13.02 5.17 -16.29
CA ALA A 479 14.33 4.91 -15.68
C ALA A 479 14.45 3.47 -15.14
N LEU A 480 13.38 2.85 -14.68
CA LEU A 480 13.37 1.48 -14.16
C LEU A 480 13.64 0.43 -15.26
N SER A 481 13.41 0.76 -16.53
CA SER A 481 13.78 -0.11 -17.67
C SER A 481 15.28 -0.33 -17.80
N MET A 482 16.10 0.52 -17.17
CA MET A 482 17.56 0.37 -17.12
C MET A 482 18.03 -0.79 -16.25
N LEU A 483 17.13 -1.33 -15.40
CA LEU A 483 17.46 -2.32 -14.38
C LEU A 483 17.07 -3.76 -14.79
N VAL A 484 16.38 -3.93 -15.92
CA VAL A 484 15.94 -5.24 -16.42
C VAL A 484 16.68 -5.56 -17.72
N TYR A 485 16.97 -6.82 -17.93
CA TYR A 485 17.73 -7.34 -19.08
C TYR A 485 19.16 -6.82 -19.19
N ASP A 486 19.97 -7.47 -20.03
CA ASP A 486 21.38 -7.17 -20.19
C ASP A 486 21.64 -5.80 -20.81
N ARG A 487 22.82 -5.26 -20.53
CA ARG A 487 23.22 -3.96 -21.02
C ARG A 487 23.32 -3.93 -22.57
N THR A 488 22.41 -3.18 -23.16
CA THR A 488 22.38 -2.85 -24.58
C THR A 488 22.23 -1.33 -24.71
N PRO A 489 22.53 -0.73 -25.86
CA PRO A 489 22.25 0.69 -26.08
C PRO A 489 20.82 1.03 -25.73
N ARG A 490 20.60 1.90 -24.73
CA ARG A 490 19.27 2.25 -24.24
C ARG A 490 19.20 3.69 -23.75
N LEU A 491 17.99 4.22 -23.79
CA LEU A 491 17.67 5.53 -23.27
C LEU A 491 16.31 5.47 -22.59
N ALA A 492 16.26 5.91 -21.35
CA ALA A 492 15.04 6.17 -20.62
C ALA A 492 14.85 7.68 -20.46
N ARG A 493 13.62 8.19 -20.64
CA ARG A 493 13.24 9.57 -20.43
C ARG A 493 11.95 9.63 -19.65
N ASP A 494 11.95 10.32 -18.53
CA ASP A 494 10.78 10.60 -17.70
C ASP A 494 10.48 12.11 -17.74
N VAL A 495 9.23 12.46 -17.94
CA VAL A 495 8.67 13.80 -17.89
C VAL A 495 7.45 13.76 -16.97
N ASP A 496 7.37 14.66 -16.01
CA ASP A 496 6.13 14.89 -15.28
C ASP A 496 5.30 15.94 -16.03
N VAL A 497 4.08 15.60 -16.37
CA VAL A 497 3.07 16.53 -16.89
C VAL A 497 2.24 17.02 -15.72
N VAL A 498 2.44 18.25 -15.33
CA VAL A 498 1.79 18.87 -14.19
C VAL A 498 0.42 19.39 -14.58
N THR A 499 -0.60 19.05 -13.77
CA THR A 499 -2.00 19.40 -13.98
C THR A 499 -2.65 19.83 -12.67
N ASN A 500 -3.85 20.43 -12.73
CA ASN A 500 -4.65 20.77 -11.55
C ASN A 500 -5.42 19.54 -11.00
N ALA A 501 -4.73 18.40 -10.93
CA ALA A 501 -5.24 17.16 -10.35
C ALA A 501 -4.57 16.89 -8.99
N PRO A 502 -5.17 16.03 -8.13
CA PRO A 502 -4.58 15.65 -6.85
C PRO A 502 -3.14 15.14 -6.99
N PRO A 503 -2.27 15.37 -5.99
CA PRO A 503 -0.86 15.04 -6.07
C PRO A 503 -0.62 13.53 -6.19
N GLY A 504 0.33 13.14 -7.05
CA GLY A 504 0.94 11.84 -7.00
C GLY A 504 1.76 11.66 -5.72
N SER A 505 1.85 10.44 -5.22
CA SER A 505 2.74 10.07 -4.12
C SER A 505 3.28 8.65 -4.28
N PRO A 506 4.35 8.26 -3.56
CA PRO A 506 4.89 6.92 -3.65
C PRO A 506 3.79 5.87 -3.34
N PHE A 507 3.67 4.87 -4.21
CA PHE A 507 2.77 3.73 -3.96
C PHE A 507 3.54 2.44 -4.24
N ARG A 508 3.68 1.57 -3.28
CA ARG A 508 4.29 0.23 -3.25
C ARG A 508 5.00 -0.16 -4.56
N GLY A 509 6.31 0.04 -4.66
CA GLY A 509 7.08 -0.05 -5.90
C GLY A 509 6.85 1.13 -6.86
N PRO A 510 7.13 2.41 -6.47
CA PRO A 510 6.87 3.59 -7.31
C PRO A 510 7.41 3.46 -8.73
N GLY A 511 6.56 3.62 -9.76
CA GLY A 511 6.91 3.45 -11.16
C GLY A 511 7.09 2.00 -11.63
N GLY A 512 7.34 1.03 -10.73
CA GLY A 512 7.64 -0.36 -11.07
C GLY A 512 6.54 -1.06 -11.87
N PRO A 513 5.30 -1.17 -11.36
CA PRO A 513 4.19 -1.78 -12.08
C PRO A 513 3.89 -1.11 -13.41
N THR A 514 3.97 0.21 -13.48
CA THR A 514 3.76 1.01 -14.69
C THR A 514 4.85 0.72 -15.74
N ASN A 515 6.11 0.66 -15.33
CA ASN A 515 7.22 0.28 -16.21
C ASN A 515 7.08 -1.16 -16.70
N ALA A 516 6.79 -2.11 -15.80
CA ALA A 516 6.62 -3.51 -16.18
C ALA A 516 5.44 -3.69 -17.15
N TRP A 517 4.34 -2.97 -16.98
CA TRP A 517 3.23 -2.97 -17.91
C TRP A 517 3.66 -2.66 -19.34
N ALA A 518 4.47 -1.64 -19.52
CA ALA A 518 4.93 -1.22 -20.85
C ALA A 518 6.05 -2.13 -21.40
N LEU A 519 7.08 -2.36 -20.60
CA LEU A 519 8.27 -3.11 -21.03
C LEU A 519 7.94 -4.58 -21.29
N GLU A 520 7.28 -5.27 -20.37
CA GLU A 520 7.06 -6.71 -20.41
C GLU A 520 6.05 -7.13 -21.48
N GLN A 521 5.07 -6.28 -21.80
CA GLN A 521 4.21 -6.49 -22.94
C GLN A 521 4.94 -6.25 -24.29
N SER A 522 5.88 -5.31 -24.35
CA SER A 522 6.72 -5.11 -25.54
C SER A 522 7.67 -6.29 -25.77
N VAL A 523 8.17 -6.91 -24.69
CA VAL A 523 8.99 -8.14 -24.76
C VAL A 523 8.13 -9.32 -25.21
N ASP A 524 6.93 -9.46 -24.70
CA ASP A 524 5.98 -10.53 -25.11
C ASP A 524 5.54 -10.36 -26.57
N GLU A 525 5.36 -9.12 -27.04
CA GLU A 525 5.10 -8.82 -28.45
C GLU A 525 6.26 -9.23 -29.34
N ALA A 526 7.50 -8.99 -28.92
CA ALA A 526 8.67 -9.47 -29.65
C ALA A 526 8.70 -11.00 -29.73
N ALA A 527 8.42 -11.69 -28.62
CA ALA A 527 8.34 -13.16 -28.60
C ALA A 527 7.27 -13.67 -29.59
N HIS A 528 6.09 -13.06 -29.59
CA HIS A 528 5.01 -13.40 -30.51
C HIS A 528 5.41 -13.20 -31.98
N ARG A 529 6.01 -12.03 -32.34
CA ARG A 529 6.45 -11.72 -33.71
C ARG A 529 7.48 -12.71 -34.23
N PHE A 530 8.37 -13.21 -33.38
CA PHE A 530 9.41 -14.18 -33.76
C PHE A 530 8.98 -15.64 -33.58
N GLY A 531 7.76 -15.90 -33.08
CA GLY A 531 7.27 -17.27 -32.82
C GLY A 531 8.07 -17.98 -31.73
N ARG A 532 8.56 -17.22 -30.73
CA ARG A 532 9.38 -17.74 -29.62
C ARG A 532 8.56 -17.91 -28.36
N ASP A 533 8.96 -18.85 -27.52
CA ASP A 533 8.44 -18.93 -26.16
C ASP A 533 8.84 -17.65 -25.38
N PRO A 534 7.85 -16.97 -24.75
CA PRO A 534 8.11 -15.72 -24.04
C PRO A 534 9.08 -15.85 -22.85
N ILE A 535 9.12 -17.00 -22.16
CA ILE A 535 10.09 -17.24 -21.05
C ILE A 535 11.48 -17.45 -21.62
N GLU A 536 11.62 -18.26 -22.67
CA GLU A 536 12.94 -18.52 -23.29
C GLU A 536 13.56 -17.24 -23.86
N LEU A 537 12.77 -16.37 -24.47
CA LEU A 537 13.28 -15.11 -24.99
C LEU A 537 13.77 -14.18 -23.87
N ARG A 538 13.02 -14.12 -22.75
CA ARG A 538 13.46 -13.39 -21.53
C ARG A 538 14.75 -13.96 -20.97
N ALA A 539 14.85 -15.28 -20.86
CA ALA A 539 16.06 -15.96 -20.40
C ALA A 539 17.26 -15.69 -21.31
N GLN A 540 17.06 -15.61 -22.64
CA GLN A 540 18.12 -15.26 -23.59
C GLN A 540 18.65 -13.84 -23.37
N TRP A 541 17.80 -12.89 -22.92
CA TRP A 541 18.15 -11.47 -22.79
C TRP A 541 18.62 -11.07 -21.40
N ASP A 542 18.58 -11.97 -20.44
CA ASP A 542 18.77 -11.65 -19.03
C ASP A 542 19.83 -12.52 -18.38
N GLY A 543 21.03 -11.97 -18.22
CA GLY A 543 22.14 -12.65 -17.52
C GLY A 543 22.04 -12.64 -15.99
N ASN A 544 20.96 -12.12 -15.40
CA ASN A 544 20.80 -12.10 -13.93
C ASN A 544 20.51 -13.52 -13.40
N PRO A 545 21.42 -14.13 -12.59
CA PRO A 545 21.27 -15.52 -12.17
C PRO A 545 19.99 -15.80 -11.37
N LYS A 546 19.50 -14.82 -10.62
CA LYS A 546 18.28 -14.93 -9.82
C LYS A 546 17.05 -15.02 -10.72
N ARG A 547 16.94 -14.13 -11.71
CA ARG A 547 15.85 -14.20 -12.68
C ARG A 547 15.98 -15.44 -13.58
N GLN A 548 17.18 -15.87 -13.91
CA GLN A 548 17.41 -17.13 -14.62
C GLN A 548 16.84 -18.34 -13.84
N ALA A 549 17.01 -18.36 -12.51
CA ALA A 549 16.41 -19.40 -11.67
C ALA A 549 14.89 -19.35 -11.71
N LEU A 550 14.32 -18.14 -11.62
CA LEU A 550 12.87 -17.93 -11.68
C LEU A 550 12.31 -18.25 -13.08
N TYR A 551 13.02 -17.97 -14.17
CA TYR A 551 12.59 -18.38 -15.53
C TYR A 551 12.55 -19.89 -15.70
N ARG A 552 13.57 -20.63 -15.19
CA ARG A 552 13.55 -22.09 -15.20
C ARG A 552 12.38 -22.66 -14.40
N TRP A 553 12.13 -22.11 -13.20
CA TRP A 553 10.99 -22.46 -12.38
C TRP A 553 9.67 -22.20 -13.11
N ALA A 554 9.46 -21.00 -13.65
CA ALA A 554 8.24 -20.60 -14.36
C ALA A 554 8.00 -21.46 -15.61
N HIS A 555 9.05 -21.77 -16.39
CA HIS A 555 8.97 -22.64 -17.54
C HIS A 555 8.55 -24.07 -17.17
N GLY A 556 8.95 -24.57 -16.00
CA GLY A 556 8.57 -25.89 -15.49
C GLY A 556 7.15 -26.00 -14.93
N LEU A 557 6.39 -24.90 -14.81
CA LEU A 557 5.02 -24.94 -14.27
C LEU A 557 4.07 -25.67 -15.25
N PRO A 558 3.21 -26.59 -14.78
CA PRO A 558 2.18 -27.21 -15.61
C PRO A 558 1.31 -26.19 -16.34
N THR A 559 0.88 -25.12 -15.64
CA THR A 559 0.12 -24.01 -16.22
C THR A 559 0.82 -23.38 -17.42
N TRP A 560 2.17 -23.29 -17.43
CA TRP A 560 2.93 -22.76 -18.54
C TRP A 560 3.06 -23.77 -19.68
N GLN A 561 3.29 -25.05 -19.37
CA GLN A 561 3.42 -26.11 -20.36
C GLN A 561 2.12 -26.33 -21.14
N ASP A 562 0.96 -26.16 -20.50
CA ASP A 562 -0.37 -26.26 -21.10
C ASP A 562 -0.82 -24.97 -21.79
N ARG A 563 0.05 -23.96 -21.91
CA ARG A 563 -0.24 -22.66 -22.51
C ARG A 563 -0.67 -22.81 -23.96
N PRO A 564 -1.86 -22.33 -24.36
CA PRO A 564 -2.29 -22.39 -25.77
C PRO A 564 -1.47 -21.44 -26.64
N ALA A 565 -1.45 -21.70 -27.94
CA ALA A 565 -0.95 -20.71 -28.89
C ALA A 565 -1.79 -19.43 -28.80
N THR A 566 -1.13 -18.27 -28.90
CA THR A 566 -1.79 -16.96 -28.77
C THR A 566 -2.93 -16.80 -29.77
N GLY A 567 -4.12 -16.44 -29.27
CA GLY A 567 -5.33 -16.23 -30.11
C GLY A 567 -5.97 -17.49 -30.65
N SER A 568 -5.47 -18.69 -30.32
CA SER A 568 -5.97 -19.95 -30.86
C SER A 568 -7.31 -20.41 -30.27
N ARG A 569 -7.65 -19.92 -29.07
CA ARG A 569 -8.89 -20.29 -28.39
C ARG A 569 -10.09 -19.60 -29.02
N THR A 570 -11.14 -20.37 -29.24
CA THR A 570 -12.41 -19.93 -29.81
C THR A 570 -13.53 -20.05 -28.77
N GLY A 571 -14.69 -19.50 -29.09
CA GLY A 571 -15.85 -19.54 -28.18
C GLY A 571 -15.96 -18.32 -27.30
N ARG A 572 -16.94 -18.39 -26.35
CA ARG A 572 -17.27 -17.29 -25.44
C ARG A 572 -16.21 -17.11 -24.35
N LEU A 573 -15.89 -18.18 -23.64
CA LEU A 573 -14.89 -18.17 -22.57
C LEU A 573 -13.54 -18.61 -23.16
N ARG A 574 -12.53 -17.76 -23.01
CA ARG A 574 -11.19 -18.04 -23.55
C ARG A 574 -10.16 -17.94 -22.44
N ARG A 575 -9.42 -19.03 -22.23
CA ARG A 575 -8.34 -19.07 -21.27
C ARG A 575 -7.01 -18.75 -21.95
N GLY A 576 -6.16 -18.04 -21.20
CA GLY A 576 -4.81 -17.71 -21.65
C GLY A 576 -3.86 -17.58 -20.48
N VAL A 577 -2.57 -17.78 -20.76
CA VAL A 577 -1.49 -17.73 -19.77
C VAL A 577 -0.44 -16.73 -20.23
N GLY A 578 -0.03 -15.85 -19.32
CA GLY A 578 0.97 -14.82 -19.59
C GLY A 578 2.05 -14.77 -18.52
N VAL A 579 3.25 -14.35 -18.91
CA VAL A 579 4.40 -14.19 -18.02
C VAL A 579 4.88 -12.75 -18.05
N ALA A 580 5.37 -12.25 -16.90
CA ALA A 580 6.11 -10.99 -16.83
C ALA A 580 7.21 -11.09 -15.77
N ALA A 581 8.33 -10.44 -16.02
CA ALA A 581 9.44 -10.30 -15.08
C ALA A 581 9.43 -8.91 -14.44
N GLY A 582 10.02 -8.81 -13.25
CA GLY A 582 10.21 -7.57 -12.56
C GLY A 582 11.43 -7.58 -11.68
N ASN A 583 11.88 -6.42 -11.30
CA ASN A 583 12.84 -6.22 -10.23
C ASN A 583 12.52 -4.97 -9.46
N TRP A 584 13.08 -4.89 -8.26
CA TRP A 584 12.96 -3.69 -7.44
C TRP A 584 14.28 -3.43 -6.72
N ILE A 585 14.58 -2.17 -6.50
CA ILE A 585 15.67 -1.79 -5.61
C ILE A 585 15.29 -2.18 -4.18
N TYR A 586 16.26 -2.49 -3.35
CA TYR A 586 16.08 -2.47 -1.90
C TYR A 586 16.98 -1.41 -1.29
N LEU A 587 16.45 -0.71 -0.33
CA LEU A 587 17.18 0.29 0.42
C LEU A 587 17.69 -0.33 1.73
N VAL A 588 18.71 0.25 2.30
CA VAL A 588 19.25 -0.08 3.61
C VAL A 588 19.38 1.20 4.41
N ASP A 589 18.96 1.17 5.66
CA ASP A 589 19.20 2.22 6.63
C ASP A 589 20.40 1.81 7.51
N PRO A 590 21.60 2.34 7.24
CA PRO A 590 22.81 1.94 7.95
C PRO A 590 22.84 2.44 9.41
N ASP A 591 22.05 3.46 9.73
CA ASP A 591 21.99 4.05 11.05
C ASP A 591 20.94 3.36 11.94
N CYS A 592 20.17 2.42 11.38
CA CYS A 592 19.23 1.59 12.14
C CYS A 592 19.96 0.94 13.32
N GLU A 593 19.52 1.24 14.53
CA GLU A 593 20.07 0.71 15.77
C GLU A 593 18.99 0.02 16.59
N VAL A 594 19.26 -1.22 17.00
CA VAL A 594 18.38 -2.02 17.85
C VAL A 594 19.03 -2.21 19.22
N VAL A 595 18.26 -1.97 20.28
CA VAL A 595 18.63 -2.27 21.66
C VAL A 595 17.97 -3.58 22.06
N VAL A 596 18.76 -4.51 22.59
CA VAL A 596 18.24 -5.75 23.22
C VAL A 596 18.58 -5.69 24.70
N SER A 597 17.58 -5.91 25.55
CA SER A 597 17.72 -5.85 27.01
C SER A 597 16.96 -7.00 27.69
N VAL A 598 17.29 -7.24 28.96
CA VAL A 598 16.53 -8.16 29.83
C VAL A 598 15.81 -7.32 30.88
N ARG A 599 14.50 -7.54 31.01
CA ARG A 599 13.65 -6.91 32.02
C ARG A 599 12.72 -7.96 32.63
N GLY A 600 12.80 -8.15 33.94
CA GLY A 600 11.99 -9.14 34.65
C GLY A 600 12.17 -10.57 34.09
N GLY A 601 13.39 -10.96 33.73
CA GLY A 601 13.68 -12.27 33.12
C GLY A 601 13.20 -12.44 31.67
N ARG A 602 12.68 -11.40 31.02
CA ARG A 602 12.23 -11.42 29.60
C ARG A 602 13.12 -10.60 28.71
N LEU A 603 13.32 -11.08 27.49
CA LEU A 603 14.03 -10.31 26.44
C LEU A 603 13.13 -9.20 25.92
N THR A 604 13.69 -8.01 25.74
CA THR A 604 13.05 -6.87 25.10
C THR A 604 13.88 -6.42 23.90
N ALA A 605 13.26 -6.15 22.77
CA ALA A 605 13.88 -5.55 21.58
C ALA A 605 13.23 -4.21 21.26
N ALA A 606 14.02 -3.14 21.12
CA ALA A 606 13.50 -1.78 20.97
C ALA A 606 14.23 -1.00 19.86
N THR A 607 13.47 -0.23 19.08
CA THR A 607 13.96 0.77 18.12
C THR A 607 12.83 1.68 17.65
N ALA A 608 13.14 2.91 17.20
CA ALA A 608 12.13 3.85 16.66
C ALA A 608 11.72 3.50 15.22
N SER A 609 11.06 2.36 15.05
CA SER A 609 10.44 1.94 13.79
C SER A 609 8.96 1.61 14.03
N GLN A 610 8.22 1.21 13.03
CA GLN A 610 6.79 0.90 13.10
C GLN A 610 6.45 -0.39 12.37
N ASP A 611 5.27 -0.96 12.67
CA ASP A 611 4.68 -2.08 11.93
C ASP A 611 3.34 -1.68 11.32
N MET A 612 3.29 -1.62 10.00
CA MET A 612 2.09 -1.29 9.23
C MET A 612 1.37 -2.54 8.67
N GLY A 613 1.61 -3.71 9.28
CA GLY A 613 1.12 -5.01 8.84
C GLY A 613 2.16 -5.86 8.11
N THR A 614 3.36 -5.34 7.91
CA THR A 614 4.48 -6.04 7.26
C THR A 614 5.15 -7.10 8.14
N GLY A 615 4.90 -7.09 9.45
CA GLY A 615 5.42 -8.05 10.41
C GLY A 615 6.77 -7.67 11.00
N SER A 616 7.11 -6.38 11.06
CA SER A 616 8.36 -5.89 11.66
C SER A 616 8.53 -6.34 13.12
N ARG A 617 7.44 -6.38 13.91
CA ARG A 617 7.44 -6.90 15.28
C ARG A 617 7.87 -8.37 15.32
N THR A 618 7.29 -9.20 14.46
CA THR A 618 7.62 -10.62 14.36
C THR A 618 9.06 -10.85 13.91
N VAL A 619 9.54 -10.06 12.95
CA VAL A 619 10.92 -10.12 12.47
C VAL A 619 11.91 -9.84 13.60
N LEU A 620 11.68 -8.78 14.40
CA LEU A 620 12.52 -8.46 15.56
C LEU A 620 12.46 -9.55 16.63
N ALA A 621 11.27 -10.02 16.98
CA ALA A 621 11.10 -11.12 17.95
C ALA A 621 11.86 -12.37 17.52
N ARG A 622 11.73 -12.79 16.25
CA ARG A 622 12.42 -13.97 15.69
C ARG A 622 13.94 -13.80 15.65
N ALA A 623 14.43 -12.58 15.34
CA ALA A 623 15.86 -12.31 15.32
C ALA A 623 16.49 -12.50 16.69
N VAL A 624 15.88 -11.93 17.72
CA VAL A 624 16.37 -12.01 19.12
C VAL A 624 16.17 -13.42 19.69
N ALA A 625 14.99 -14.00 19.53
CA ALA A 625 14.64 -15.33 19.99
C ALA A 625 15.57 -16.41 19.39
N GLY A 626 15.92 -16.31 18.12
CA GLY A 626 16.83 -17.24 17.44
C GLY A 626 18.25 -17.23 18.02
N VAL A 627 18.72 -16.10 18.55
CA VAL A 627 20.03 -16.00 19.21
C VAL A 627 20.02 -16.68 20.59
N PHE A 628 18.95 -16.48 21.37
CA PHE A 628 18.84 -17.02 22.72
C PHE A 628 18.22 -18.42 22.79
N GLY A 629 17.61 -18.91 21.70
CA GLY A 629 16.96 -20.22 21.66
C GLY A 629 15.59 -20.27 22.38
N VAL A 630 14.89 -19.13 22.44
CA VAL A 630 13.57 -19.00 23.09
C VAL A 630 12.45 -18.89 22.05
N ASP A 631 11.20 -18.99 22.48
CA ASP A 631 10.04 -18.77 21.59
C ASP A 631 9.90 -17.27 21.26
N PRO A 632 9.73 -16.86 19.99
CA PRO A 632 9.54 -15.47 19.60
C PRO A 632 8.40 -14.73 20.33
N VAL A 633 7.34 -15.43 20.72
CA VAL A 633 6.21 -14.81 21.47
C VAL A 633 6.60 -14.34 22.88
N THR A 634 7.72 -14.85 23.42
CA THR A 634 8.23 -14.45 24.73
C THR A 634 9.08 -13.19 24.70
N VAL A 635 9.45 -12.71 23.51
CA VAL A 635 10.23 -11.48 23.33
C VAL A 635 9.28 -10.27 23.30
N ASP A 636 9.47 -9.34 24.21
CA ASP A 636 8.77 -8.07 24.20
C ASP A 636 9.35 -7.14 23.14
N VAL A 637 8.53 -6.71 22.18
CA VAL A 637 8.98 -5.86 21.05
C VAL A 637 8.40 -4.46 21.18
N GLN A 638 9.28 -3.50 21.43
CA GLN A 638 8.95 -2.09 21.56
C GLN A 638 9.22 -1.35 20.25
N LEU A 639 8.18 -1.23 19.43
CA LEU A 639 8.12 -0.47 18.18
C LEU A 639 6.99 0.54 18.22
N GLY A 640 7.04 1.50 17.31
CA GLY A 640 5.98 2.48 17.11
C GLY A 640 6.11 3.72 17.98
N ARG A 641 7.26 3.95 18.60
CA ARG A 641 7.52 5.16 19.40
C ARG A 641 8.87 5.77 19.06
N ALA A 642 8.91 7.09 18.92
CA ALA A 642 10.10 7.88 18.71
C ALA A 642 10.09 9.07 19.67
N HIS A 643 11.10 9.15 20.54
CA HIS A 643 11.33 10.24 21.50
C HIS A 643 12.85 10.40 21.76
N GLY A 644 13.27 11.37 22.55
CA GLY A 644 14.68 11.68 22.79
C GLY A 644 15.55 10.53 23.33
N GLY A 645 14.93 9.46 23.86
CA GLY A 645 15.65 8.28 24.38
C GLY A 645 15.58 7.04 23.48
N THR A 646 14.96 7.10 22.30
CA THR A 646 14.88 5.98 21.37
C THR A 646 16.05 5.95 20.40
N THR A 647 16.45 4.75 19.97
CA THR A 647 17.43 4.57 18.89
C THR A 647 16.80 4.75 17.53
N HIS A 648 17.59 5.15 16.54
CA HIS A 648 17.11 5.36 15.17
C HIS A 648 16.61 4.07 14.55
N GLY A 649 15.39 4.13 13.97
CA GLY A 649 14.76 3.03 13.25
C GLY A 649 14.29 3.44 11.86
N PRO A 650 14.28 2.52 10.88
CA PRO A 650 13.94 2.82 9.50
C PRO A 650 12.45 3.13 9.33
N ALA A 651 12.13 4.07 8.45
CA ALA A 651 10.79 4.19 7.91
C ALA A 651 10.45 2.97 7.01
N SER A 652 9.17 2.61 6.91
CA SER A 652 8.68 1.50 6.07
C SER A 652 8.42 1.97 4.64
N GLY A 653 9.49 2.05 3.84
CA GLY A 653 9.50 2.40 2.41
C GLY A 653 10.75 1.84 1.75
N GLY A 654 10.76 1.69 0.41
CA GLY A 654 11.90 1.18 -0.35
C GLY A 654 12.39 -0.20 0.09
N SER A 655 11.51 -1.02 0.66
CA SER A 655 11.78 -2.40 1.13
C SER A 655 12.95 -2.50 2.12
N ARG A 656 13.22 -1.44 2.93
CA ARG A 656 14.40 -1.33 3.80
C ARG A 656 14.23 -1.89 5.22
N THR A 657 13.00 -2.09 5.70
CA THR A 657 12.73 -2.35 7.12
C THR A 657 13.37 -3.67 7.60
N THR A 658 13.01 -4.80 6.99
CA THR A 658 13.51 -6.12 7.43
C THR A 658 15.03 -6.25 7.30
N VAL A 659 15.62 -5.81 6.18
CA VAL A 659 17.07 -5.90 5.95
C VAL A 659 17.88 -5.02 6.91
N SER A 660 17.30 -3.94 7.41
CA SER A 660 17.94 -3.08 8.41
C SER A 660 17.75 -3.63 9.83
N LEU A 661 16.53 -4.00 10.20
CA LEU A 661 16.21 -4.47 11.55
C LEU A 661 16.85 -5.81 11.90
N TRP A 662 16.77 -6.80 11.00
CA TRP A 662 17.21 -8.18 11.28
C TRP A 662 18.67 -8.24 11.71
N SER A 663 19.57 -7.64 10.93
CA SER A 663 21.00 -7.69 11.21
C SER A 663 21.35 -6.98 12.51
N ALA A 664 20.82 -5.77 12.72
CA ALA A 664 21.05 -5.01 13.94
C ALA A 664 20.54 -5.77 15.19
N ALA A 665 19.38 -6.41 15.09
CA ALA A 665 18.80 -7.18 16.17
C ALA A 665 19.62 -8.44 16.50
N VAL A 666 20.08 -9.17 15.48
CA VAL A 666 20.94 -10.37 15.69
C VAL A 666 22.28 -9.97 16.32
N ASP A 667 22.90 -8.88 15.84
CA ASP A 667 24.19 -8.43 16.37
C ASP A 667 24.05 -7.91 17.80
N ALA A 668 23.00 -7.17 18.14
CA ALA A 668 22.71 -6.71 19.48
C ALA A 668 22.43 -7.88 20.45
N ALA A 669 21.60 -8.83 20.01
CA ALA A 669 21.28 -10.02 20.80
C ALA A 669 22.53 -10.89 21.04
N THR A 670 23.38 -11.06 20.03
CA THR A 670 24.64 -11.81 20.14
C THR A 670 25.59 -11.11 21.13
N ALA A 671 25.77 -9.80 21.02
CA ALA A 671 26.61 -9.03 21.93
C ALA A 671 26.10 -9.12 23.38
N LEU A 672 24.78 -9.14 23.60
CA LEU A 672 24.19 -9.33 24.92
C LEU A 672 24.48 -10.75 25.44
N ARG A 673 24.14 -11.78 24.65
CA ARG A 673 24.33 -13.18 25.02
C ARG A 673 25.80 -13.51 25.34
N ASP A 674 26.75 -13.02 24.55
CA ASP A 674 28.18 -13.27 24.75
C ASP A 674 28.69 -12.64 26.04
N ARG A 675 28.06 -11.56 26.50
CA ARG A 675 28.42 -10.89 27.76
C ARG A 675 27.77 -11.52 29.00
N VAL A 676 26.51 -11.99 28.89
CA VAL A 676 25.71 -12.39 30.07
C VAL A 676 25.31 -13.88 30.06
N GLY A 677 25.60 -14.62 28.97
CA GLY A 677 25.14 -16.01 28.78
C GLY A 677 23.74 -16.12 28.22
N ALA A 678 23.27 -17.36 28.00
CA ALA A 678 21.95 -17.65 27.44
C ALA A 678 20.87 -17.96 28.49
N ASP A 679 21.24 -18.18 29.74
CA ASP A 679 20.36 -18.52 30.87
C ASP A 679 19.74 -17.23 31.42
N LEU A 680 18.52 -16.88 30.93
CA LEU A 680 17.85 -15.63 31.27
C LEU A 680 17.54 -15.48 32.76
N ASP A 681 17.38 -16.56 33.50
CA ASP A 681 17.13 -16.53 34.95
C ASP A 681 18.34 -16.02 35.74
N ARG A 682 19.52 -16.08 35.14
CA ARG A 682 20.78 -15.61 35.73
C ARG A 682 21.25 -14.27 35.20
N VAL A 683 20.59 -13.72 34.22
CA VAL A 683 20.96 -12.42 33.64
C VAL A 683 20.48 -11.29 34.56
N PRO A 684 21.35 -10.33 34.93
CA PRO A 684 20.94 -9.17 35.71
C PRO A 684 19.85 -8.37 35.00
N ASP A 685 18.82 -7.99 35.73
CA ASP A 685 17.77 -7.10 35.23
C ASP A 685 18.38 -5.77 34.77
N GLY A 686 17.93 -5.26 33.61
CA GLY A 686 18.50 -4.06 32.97
C GLY A 686 19.77 -4.32 32.14
N ALA A 687 20.30 -5.56 32.09
CA ALA A 687 21.39 -5.86 31.15
C ALA A 687 20.94 -5.58 29.71
N SER A 688 21.75 -4.85 28.95
CA SER A 688 21.39 -4.42 27.60
C SER A 688 22.59 -4.33 26.67
N ALA A 689 22.39 -4.55 25.38
CA ALA A 689 23.36 -4.25 24.33
C ALA A 689 22.64 -3.62 23.15
N SER A 690 23.35 -2.79 22.39
CA SER A 690 22.86 -2.25 21.12
C SER A 690 23.81 -2.56 19.98
N ALA A 691 23.27 -2.61 18.77
CA ALA A 691 24.07 -2.70 17.56
C ALA A 691 23.42 -1.90 16.43
N ARG A 692 24.29 -1.30 15.60
CA ARG A 692 23.89 -0.62 14.37
C ARG A 692 24.03 -1.56 13.19
N ARG A 693 23.11 -1.40 12.23
CA ARG A 693 23.11 -2.13 10.98
C ARG A 693 24.41 -1.96 10.19
N GLY A 694 24.91 -0.72 10.11
CA GLY A 694 26.03 -0.36 9.26
C GLY A 694 25.74 -0.52 7.76
N GLY A 695 26.64 -0.02 6.94
CA GLY A 695 26.56 -0.16 5.47
C GLY A 695 27.08 -1.50 4.98
N ASP A 696 26.55 -1.99 3.85
CA ASP A 696 27.10 -3.17 3.17
C ASP A 696 28.40 -2.85 2.43
N ARG A 697 29.37 -3.77 2.46
CA ARG A 697 30.62 -3.58 1.71
C ARG A 697 30.35 -3.38 0.23
N GLY A 698 30.71 -2.19 -0.28
CA GLY A 698 30.60 -1.81 -1.67
C GLY A 698 29.23 -1.30 -2.09
N MET A 699 28.34 -0.92 -1.21
CA MET A 699 27.18 -0.08 -1.51
C MET A 699 27.65 1.29 -2.01
N ARG A 700 26.89 1.86 -2.95
CA ARG A 700 27.10 3.24 -3.35
C ARG A 700 26.02 4.08 -2.67
N PRO A 701 26.36 5.23 -2.05
CA PRO A 701 25.35 6.18 -1.62
C PRO A 701 24.53 6.58 -2.85
N VAL A 702 23.22 6.69 -2.68
CA VAL A 702 22.36 7.26 -3.72
C VAL A 702 22.68 8.74 -3.80
N PRO A 703 22.96 9.30 -4.98
CA PRO A 703 23.22 10.74 -5.13
C PRO A 703 21.93 11.59 -4.99
N VAL A 704 20.92 11.11 -4.33
CA VAL A 704 19.64 11.77 -4.08
C VAL A 704 19.45 11.91 -2.58
N THR A 705 18.93 13.02 -2.15
CA THR A 705 18.62 13.54 -0.82
C THR A 705 17.88 12.61 0.16
N MET A 706 18.15 11.33 0.12
CA MET A 706 17.72 10.37 1.14
C MET A 706 18.82 10.34 2.19
N ASN A 707 18.74 11.18 3.20
CA ASN A 707 19.70 11.31 4.30
C ASN A 707 20.14 9.92 4.82
N GLY A 708 21.41 9.54 4.53
CA GLY A 708 22.04 8.33 5.03
C GLY A 708 21.59 6.99 4.40
N ILE A 709 20.48 6.93 3.66
CA ILE A 709 19.95 5.70 3.08
C ILE A 709 20.83 5.22 1.92
N GLN A 710 21.09 3.92 1.85
CA GLN A 710 21.92 3.30 0.81
C GLN A 710 21.11 2.36 -0.08
N VAL A 711 21.38 2.36 -1.39
CA VAL A 711 20.84 1.35 -2.31
C VAL A 711 21.72 0.10 -2.23
N GLY A 712 21.07 -1.03 -1.95
CA GLY A 712 21.71 -2.34 -1.91
C GLY A 712 22.26 -2.77 -3.28
N ARG A 713 23.32 -3.58 -3.26
CA ARG A 713 23.86 -4.23 -4.46
C ARG A 713 23.03 -5.45 -4.84
N GLY A 714 22.54 -5.47 -6.07
CA GLY A 714 21.74 -6.56 -6.60
C GLY A 714 20.26 -6.37 -6.26
N PHE A 715 19.48 -6.24 -7.29
CA PHE A 715 18.03 -6.02 -7.17
C PHE A 715 17.33 -7.30 -6.74
N SER A 716 16.29 -7.16 -5.91
CA SER A 716 15.29 -8.20 -5.74
C SER A 716 14.60 -8.47 -7.09
N ALA A 717 14.16 -9.70 -7.32
CA ALA A 717 13.58 -10.09 -8.59
C ALA A 717 12.25 -10.83 -8.40
N ALA A 718 11.37 -10.69 -9.39
CA ALA A 718 10.11 -11.42 -9.46
C ALA A 718 9.84 -11.90 -10.89
N VAL A 719 9.16 -13.05 -11.01
CA VAL A 719 8.55 -13.54 -12.24
C VAL A 719 7.16 -14.02 -11.92
N HIS A 720 6.13 -13.44 -12.55
CA HIS A 720 4.75 -13.87 -12.36
C HIS A 720 4.22 -14.54 -13.61
N VAL A 721 3.53 -15.68 -13.41
CA VAL A 721 2.76 -16.38 -14.42
C VAL A 721 1.30 -16.34 -14.02
N SER A 722 0.47 -15.70 -14.85
CA SER A 722 -0.96 -15.54 -14.59
C SER A 722 -1.80 -16.32 -15.61
N GLU A 723 -2.83 -17.03 -15.12
CA GLU A 723 -3.87 -17.64 -15.94
C GLU A 723 -5.15 -16.81 -15.82
N VAL A 724 -5.75 -16.47 -16.96
CA VAL A 724 -7.01 -15.71 -17.02
C VAL A 724 -8.07 -16.44 -17.83
N GLU A 725 -9.33 -16.14 -17.53
CA GLU A 725 -10.47 -16.47 -18.35
C GLU A 725 -11.18 -15.18 -18.79
N VAL A 726 -11.32 -15.00 -20.10
CA VAL A 726 -11.94 -13.84 -20.74
C VAL A 726 -13.30 -14.23 -21.28
N ASP A 727 -14.37 -13.59 -20.85
CA ASP A 727 -15.69 -13.68 -21.44
C ASP A 727 -15.82 -12.69 -22.60
N THR A 728 -15.72 -13.18 -23.84
CA THR A 728 -15.77 -12.35 -25.04
C THR A 728 -17.13 -11.73 -25.33
N ARG A 729 -18.18 -12.11 -24.60
CA ARG A 729 -19.53 -11.56 -24.74
C ARG A 729 -19.75 -10.37 -23.80
N THR A 730 -19.21 -10.44 -22.58
CA THR A 730 -19.39 -9.39 -21.57
C THR A 730 -18.17 -8.50 -21.41
N GLY A 731 -16.99 -8.94 -21.88
CA GLY A 731 -15.71 -8.29 -21.67
C GLY A 731 -15.12 -8.53 -20.28
N ALA A 732 -15.78 -9.33 -19.43
CA ALA A 732 -15.28 -9.63 -18.11
C ALA A 732 -14.02 -10.51 -18.20
N THR A 733 -13.03 -10.18 -17.40
CA THR A 733 -11.80 -10.96 -17.24
C THR A 733 -11.70 -11.43 -15.79
N ARG A 734 -11.58 -12.74 -15.59
CA ARG A 734 -11.31 -13.36 -14.29
C ARG A 734 -9.89 -13.90 -14.26
N VAL A 735 -9.13 -13.54 -13.25
CA VAL A 735 -7.84 -14.17 -12.95
C VAL A 735 -8.13 -15.48 -12.23
N LEU A 736 -7.67 -16.60 -12.76
CA LEU A 736 -7.93 -17.93 -12.21
C LEU A 736 -6.81 -18.37 -11.27
N ARG A 737 -5.57 -18.10 -11.68
CA ARG A 737 -4.37 -18.48 -10.92
C ARG A 737 -3.23 -17.52 -11.17
N VAL A 738 -2.41 -17.27 -10.13
CA VAL A 738 -1.15 -16.56 -10.25
C VAL A 738 -0.05 -17.32 -9.52
N HIS A 739 1.01 -17.67 -10.25
CA HIS A 739 2.24 -18.18 -9.68
C HIS A 739 3.25 -17.04 -9.57
N GLY A 740 3.72 -16.74 -8.35
CA GLY A 740 4.70 -15.71 -8.05
C GLY A 740 6.05 -16.29 -7.65
N GLY A 741 7.04 -16.21 -8.52
CA GLY A 741 8.44 -16.52 -8.20
C GLY A 741 9.16 -15.27 -7.69
N ILE A 742 9.71 -15.31 -6.48
CA ILE A 742 10.30 -14.15 -5.78
C ILE A 742 11.72 -14.50 -5.32
N ALA A 743 12.71 -13.72 -5.74
CA ALA A 743 14.12 -13.90 -5.38
C ALA A 743 14.60 -12.75 -4.49
N VAL A 744 14.61 -13.01 -3.19
CA VAL A 744 14.96 -12.02 -2.15
C VAL A 744 15.93 -12.58 -1.10
N GLY A 745 16.43 -13.80 -1.27
CA GLY A 745 17.27 -14.48 -0.30
C GLY A 745 16.48 -15.05 0.87
N ARG A 746 17.15 -15.20 2.00
CA ARG A 746 16.62 -15.85 3.18
C ARG A 746 15.30 -15.25 3.64
N ILE A 747 14.31 -16.12 3.84
CA ILE A 747 12.98 -15.74 4.33
C ILE A 747 12.96 -15.84 5.86
N HIS A 748 12.88 -14.69 6.53
CA HIS A 748 12.95 -14.63 8.01
C HIS A 748 11.63 -14.99 8.71
N ALA A 749 10.50 -14.73 8.06
CA ALA A 749 9.16 -15.06 8.55
C ALA A 749 8.29 -15.58 7.39
N PRO A 750 8.28 -16.91 7.12
CA PRO A 750 7.72 -17.49 5.90
C PRO A 750 6.24 -17.20 5.68
N VAL A 751 5.39 -17.33 6.70
CA VAL A 751 3.95 -17.10 6.57
C VAL A 751 3.67 -15.62 6.23
N LEU A 752 4.35 -14.70 6.93
CA LEU A 752 4.19 -13.27 6.71
C LEU A 752 4.74 -12.83 5.34
N ALA A 753 5.87 -13.40 4.93
CA ALA A 753 6.46 -13.13 3.62
C ALA A 753 5.53 -13.57 2.48
N ARG A 754 4.93 -14.76 2.59
CA ARG A 754 3.92 -15.27 1.65
C ARG A 754 2.71 -14.32 1.60
N SER A 755 2.15 -13.95 2.73
CA SER A 755 1.01 -13.03 2.85
C SER A 755 1.29 -11.66 2.20
N GLN A 756 2.53 -11.13 2.34
CA GLN A 756 2.94 -9.89 1.67
C GLN A 756 2.97 -10.04 0.13
N CYS A 757 3.41 -11.19 -0.39
CA CYS A 757 3.40 -11.46 -1.83
C CYS A 757 1.98 -11.66 -2.36
N GLU A 758 1.13 -12.42 -1.65
CA GLU A 758 -0.29 -12.60 -1.98
C GLU A 758 -1.01 -11.25 -2.08
N GLY A 759 -0.85 -10.38 -1.07
CA GLY A 759 -1.43 -9.03 -1.08
C GLY A 759 -0.88 -8.13 -2.18
N SER A 760 0.39 -8.26 -2.54
CA SER A 760 1.00 -7.53 -3.67
C SER A 760 0.38 -7.93 -5.01
N ILE A 761 0.14 -9.22 -5.21
CA ILE A 761 -0.50 -9.76 -6.42
C ILE A 761 -1.94 -9.25 -6.52
N ILE A 762 -2.69 -9.25 -5.42
CA ILE A 762 -4.07 -8.74 -5.38
C ILE A 762 -4.12 -7.24 -5.74
N GLN A 763 -3.17 -6.42 -5.23
CA GLN A 763 -3.06 -5.02 -5.66
C GLN A 763 -2.69 -4.89 -7.13
N GLY A 764 -1.88 -5.80 -7.68
CA GLY A 764 -1.58 -5.88 -9.11
C GLY A 764 -2.80 -6.25 -9.97
N ILE A 765 -3.69 -7.13 -9.48
CA ILE A 765 -4.99 -7.43 -10.10
C ILE A 765 -5.88 -6.19 -10.10
N GLY A 766 -5.91 -5.45 -8.98
CA GLY A 766 -6.61 -4.17 -8.89
C GLY A 766 -6.18 -3.18 -9.96
N LEU A 767 -4.87 -2.98 -10.10
CA LEU A 767 -4.29 -2.13 -11.16
C LEU A 767 -4.64 -2.63 -12.56
N ALA A 768 -4.61 -3.96 -12.76
CA ALA A 768 -4.86 -4.56 -14.08
C ALA A 768 -6.30 -4.41 -14.54
N LEU A 769 -7.29 -4.58 -13.65
CA LEU A 769 -8.67 -4.83 -14.05
C LEU A 769 -9.70 -3.83 -13.48
N PHE A 770 -9.42 -3.17 -12.34
CA PHE A 770 -10.48 -2.48 -11.59
C PHE A 770 -10.22 -1.02 -11.28
N GLU A 771 -9.03 -0.69 -10.76
CA GLU A 771 -8.76 0.59 -10.13
C GLU A 771 -8.56 1.72 -11.15
N ASN A 772 -9.40 2.75 -11.08
CA ASN A 772 -9.40 3.86 -12.01
C ASN A 772 -9.88 5.14 -11.31
N GLN A 773 -8.96 6.02 -10.95
CA GLN A 773 -9.33 7.34 -10.47
C GLN A 773 -9.74 8.23 -11.64
N VAL A 774 -10.97 8.73 -11.60
CA VAL A 774 -11.57 9.54 -12.68
C VAL A 774 -11.82 10.96 -12.16
N LEU A 775 -11.36 11.95 -12.91
CA LEU A 775 -11.63 13.36 -12.68
C LEU A 775 -12.60 13.91 -13.72
N ASP A 776 -13.47 14.81 -13.30
CA ASP A 776 -14.30 15.60 -14.21
C ASP A 776 -13.42 16.70 -14.87
N PRO A 777 -13.28 16.73 -16.19
CA PRO A 777 -12.43 17.70 -16.88
C PRO A 777 -12.95 19.15 -16.77
N HIS A 778 -14.23 19.34 -16.45
CA HIS A 778 -14.86 20.66 -16.39
C HIS A 778 -14.80 21.29 -14.99
N THR A 779 -14.73 20.49 -13.95
CA THR A 779 -14.69 20.95 -12.55
C THR A 779 -13.38 20.65 -11.85
N GLY A 780 -12.63 19.66 -12.32
CA GLY A 780 -11.43 19.11 -11.67
C GLY A 780 -11.75 18.24 -10.45
N LEU A 781 -13.02 17.97 -10.16
CA LEU A 781 -13.43 17.13 -9.04
C LEU A 781 -13.15 15.65 -9.34
N THR A 782 -12.74 14.91 -8.32
CA THR A 782 -12.63 13.43 -8.40
C THR A 782 -14.01 12.82 -8.34
N LEU A 783 -14.41 12.10 -9.40
CA LEU A 783 -15.72 11.43 -9.48
C LEU A 783 -15.74 10.11 -8.73
N THR A 784 -14.63 9.36 -8.72
CA THR A 784 -14.48 8.10 -7.99
C THR A 784 -14.01 8.34 -6.56
N ALA A 785 -14.85 9.00 -5.77
CA ALA A 785 -14.49 9.55 -4.46
C ALA A 785 -14.98 8.68 -3.27
N ASN A 786 -15.46 7.47 -3.54
CA ASN A 786 -15.90 6.49 -2.54
C ASN A 786 -15.55 5.07 -3.01
N LEU A 787 -15.78 4.03 -2.18
CA LEU A 787 -15.43 2.63 -2.51
C LEU A 787 -16.48 1.95 -3.41
N GLU A 788 -17.63 2.55 -3.65
CA GLU A 788 -18.62 2.11 -4.63
C GLU A 788 -18.10 2.34 -6.05
N ASP A 789 -17.49 3.51 -6.29
CA ASP A 789 -17.04 3.95 -7.61
C ASP A 789 -15.55 3.62 -7.85
N TYR A 790 -14.71 3.75 -6.80
CA TYR A 790 -13.31 3.31 -6.83
C TYR A 790 -13.21 1.86 -6.36
N ARG A 791 -13.40 0.93 -7.29
CA ARG A 791 -13.41 -0.51 -6.99
C ARG A 791 -12.01 -1.04 -6.72
N ILE A 792 -11.82 -1.70 -5.57
CA ILE A 792 -10.65 -2.54 -5.27
C ILE A 792 -11.05 -4.02 -5.32
N PRO A 793 -10.09 -4.97 -5.52
CA PRO A 793 -10.38 -6.41 -5.50
C PRO A 793 -11.02 -6.86 -4.18
N GLN A 794 -11.95 -7.78 -4.27
CA GLN A 794 -12.64 -8.42 -3.14
C GLN A 794 -12.37 -9.94 -3.12
N LEU A 795 -12.90 -10.64 -2.12
CA LEU A 795 -12.73 -12.09 -1.99
C LEU A 795 -13.07 -12.85 -3.27
N GLY A 796 -14.19 -12.52 -3.93
CA GLY A 796 -14.62 -13.17 -5.19
C GLY A 796 -13.71 -12.90 -6.40
N ASP A 797 -12.87 -11.86 -6.35
CA ASP A 797 -11.90 -11.52 -7.40
C ASP A 797 -10.53 -12.19 -7.16
N THR A 798 -10.34 -12.84 -6.01
CA THR A 798 -9.05 -13.42 -5.60
C THR A 798 -8.83 -14.78 -6.27
N PRO A 799 -7.78 -14.95 -7.09
CA PRO A 799 -7.44 -16.23 -7.69
C PRO A 799 -6.78 -17.18 -6.69
N GLU A 800 -6.47 -18.41 -7.12
CA GLU A 800 -5.47 -19.24 -6.44
C GLU A 800 -4.09 -18.59 -6.61
N ILE A 801 -3.34 -18.44 -5.50
CA ILE A 801 -2.02 -17.80 -5.49
C ILE A 801 -0.98 -18.76 -4.91
N ASP A 802 0.03 -19.08 -5.73
CA ASP A 802 1.18 -19.89 -5.33
C ASP A 802 2.44 -19.04 -5.32
N ILE A 803 3.18 -19.07 -4.21
CA ILE A 803 4.43 -18.32 -4.06
C ILE A 803 5.62 -19.27 -3.95
N HIS A 804 6.59 -19.07 -4.83
CA HIS A 804 7.89 -19.74 -4.82
C HIS A 804 8.99 -18.72 -4.42
N PHE A 805 9.74 -19.03 -3.36
CA PHE A 805 10.88 -18.22 -2.94
C PHE A 805 12.19 -18.83 -3.46
N HIS A 806 13.02 -17.98 -4.08
CA HIS A 806 14.40 -18.31 -4.42
C HIS A 806 15.33 -17.61 -3.44
N GLU A 807 15.99 -18.37 -2.60
CA GLU A 807 16.78 -17.88 -1.47
C GLU A 807 18.29 -17.75 -1.74
N GLU A 808 18.78 -18.28 -2.84
CA GLU A 808 20.21 -18.30 -3.17
C GLU A 808 20.73 -16.96 -3.74
N GLY A 809 22.04 -16.73 -3.62
CA GLY A 809 22.73 -15.61 -4.25
C GLY A 809 22.70 -14.30 -3.44
N TRP A 810 22.44 -14.38 -2.12
CA TRP A 810 22.40 -13.21 -1.23
C TRP A 810 23.37 -13.32 -0.03
N GLU A 811 24.34 -14.20 -0.09
CA GLU A 811 25.28 -14.51 1.00
C GLU A 811 26.14 -13.31 1.42
N ARG A 812 26.24 -12.30 0.55
CA ARG A 812 27.00 -11.06 0.82
C ARG A 812 26.18 -9.98 1.55
N VAL A 813 24.89 -10.19 1.66
CA VAL A 813 24.00 -9.28 2.41
C VAL A 813 23.92 -9.75 3.86
N PRO A 814 24.17 -8.87 4.83
CA PRO A 814 23.99 -9.23 6.24
C PRO A 814 22.58 -9.79 6.49
N GLY A 815 22.49 -10.92 7.15
CA GLY A 815 21.22 -11.65 7.31
C GLY A 815 20.80 -12.52 6.13
N GLY A 816 21.47 -12.43 4.96
CA GLY A 816 21.25 -13.30 3.80
C GLY A 816 19.95 -13.04 3.02
N GLY A 817 19.18 -12.01 3.37
CA GLY A 817 17.90 -11.65 2.74
C GLY A 817 17.68 -10.17 2.60
N VAL A 818 16.82 -9.77 1.68
CA VAL A 818 16.41 -8.38 1.45
C VAL A 818 14.89 -8.22 1.53
N GLY A 819 14.40 -6.98 1.65
CA GLY A 819 12.97 -6.73 1.73
C GLY A 819 12.22 -7.12 0.45
N LEU A 820 11.04 -7.73 0.61
CA LEU A 820 10.19 -8.20 -0.48
C LEU A 820 8.91 -7.37 -0.66
N GLY A 821 8.70 -6.39 0.19
CA GLY A 821 7.43 -5.67 0.28
C GLY A 821 6.94 -5.02 -1.02
N GLU A 822 7.84 -4.73 -1.97
CA GLU A 822 7.52 -4.02 -3.21
C GLU A 822 7.73 -4.86 -4.48
N VAL A 823 8.73 -5.73 -4.52
CA VAL A 823 9.07 -6.47 -5.76
C VAL A 823 7.93 -7.34 -6.27
N ALA A 824 7.15 -7.91 -5.37
CA ALA A 824 6.04 -8.80 -5.72
C ALA A 824 4.86 -8.06 -6.39
N THR A 825 4.78 -6.71 -6.30
CA THR A 825 3.72 -5.93 -6.97
C THR A 825 4.11 -5.48 -8.40
N VAL A 826 5.40 -5.64 -8.80
CA VAL A 826 5.93 -5.02 -10.03
C VAL A 826 5.34 -5.64 -11.29
N SER A 827 5.26 -6.97 -11.40
CA SER A 827 4.93 -7.64 -12.66
C SER A 827 3.56 -8.33 -12.78
N PRO A 828 2.68 -8.42 -11.74
CA PRO A 828 1.39 -9.09 -11.90
C PRO A 828 0.49 -8.46 -12.96
N ALA A 829 0.36 -7.13 -13.00
CA ALA A 829 -0.50 -6.47 -14.01
C ALA A 829 -0.03 -6.77 -15.44
N ALA A 830 1.27 -6.79 -15.68
CA ALA A 830 1.84 -7.10 -16.99
C ALA A 830 1.64 -8.58 -17.36
N SER A 831 1.78 -9.52 -16.42
CA SER A 831 1.50 -10.95 -16.69
C SER A 831 0.03 -11.20 -17.02
N ILE A 832 -0.90 -10.49 -16.36
CA ILE A 832 -2.33 -10.51 -16.67
C ILE A 832 -2.60 -9.95 -18.07
N GLY A 833 -1.98 -8.82 -18.44
CA GLY A 833 -2.08 -8.24 -19.78
C GLY A 833 -1.61 -9.21 -20.88
N ASN A 834 -0.47 -9.88 -20.65
CA ASN A 834 0.06 -10.90 -21.54
C ASN A 834 -0.84 -12.15 -21.59
N ALA A 835 -1.50 -12.52 -20.48
CA ALA A 835 -2.46 -13.61 -20.45
C ALA A 835 -3.74 -13.28 -21.26
N ILE A 836 -4.24 -12.04 -21.17
CA ILE A 836 -5.37 -11.57 -21.99
C ILE A 836 -5.00 -11.62 -23.48
N PHE A 837 -3.80 -11.18 -23.84
CA PHE A 837 -3.28 -11.27 -25.21
C PHE A 837 -3.20 -12.73 -25.68
N ASN A 838 -2.68 -13.62 -24.84
CA ASN A 838 -2.61 -15.04 -25.17
C ASN A 838 -4.01 -15.66 -25.37
N ALA A 839 -4.99 -15.30 -24.53
CA ALA A 839 -6.36 -15.79 -24.63
C ALA A 839 -7.08 -15.33 -25.91
N THR A 840 -6.84 -14.09 -26.33
CA THR A 840 -7.71 -13.39 -27.30
C THR A 840 -7.04 -13.05 -28.62
N GLY A 841 -5.71 -12.92 -28.66
CA GLY A 841 -4.94 -12.33 -29.75
C GLY A 841 -4.95 -10.81 -29.78
N TRP A 842 -5.77 -10.16 -28.97
CA TRP A 842 -5.79 -8.71 -28.80
C TRP A 842 -4.92 -8.27 -27.62
N ARG A 843 -3.98 -7.35 -27.86
CA ARG A 843 -3.07 -6.84 -26.83
C ARG A 843 -3.65 -5.59 -26.15
N PRO A 844 -3.93 -5.64 -24.83
CA PRO A 844 -4.38 -4.46 -24.11
C PRO A 844 -3.21 -3.48 -23.90
N LEU A 845 -3.40 -2.23 -24.29
CA LEU A 845 -2.38 -1.17 -24.16
C LEU A 845 -2.70 -0.17 -23.04
N THR A 846 -3.89 -0.25 -22.44
CA THR A 846 -4.37 0.68 -21.42
C THR A 846 -4.84 -0.05 -20.16
N LEU A 847 -4.38 0.41 -18.98
CA LEU A 847 -4.87 -0.02 -17.68
C LEU A 847 -5.88 0.98 -17.09
N PRO A 848 -6.87 0.46 -16.35
CA PRO A 848 -7.27 -0.93 -16.23
C PRO A 848 -7.91 -1.47 -17.51
N VAL A 849 -7.81 -2.80 -17.73
CA VAL A 849 -8.46 -3.50 -18.85
C VAL A 849 -9.93 -3.73 -18.50
N ARG A 850 -10.73 -2.69 -18.64
CA ARG A 850 -12.15 -2.74 -18.31
C ARG A 850 -12.95 -3.50 -19.37
N PRO A 851 -14.13 -4.05 -19.02
CA PRO A 851 -14.97 -4.83 -19.96
C PRO A 851 -15.31 -4.10 -21.26
N ASP A 852 -15.64 -2.81 -21.19
CA ASP A 852 -15.94 -1.97 -22.36
C ASP A 852 -14.73 -1.86 -23.30
N ARG A 853 -13.54 -1.60 -22.79
CA ARG A 853 -12.29 -1.54 -23.56
C ARG A 853 -11.92 -2.86 -24.20
N LEU A 854 -12.10 -3.96 -23.45
CA LEU A 854 -11.84 -5.29 -23.98
C LEU A 854 -12.78 -5.63 -25.14
N LEU A 855 -14.08 -5.36 -25.01
CA LEU A 855 -15.04 -5.59 -26.08
C LEU A 855 -14.75 -4.75 -27.32
N GLU A 856 -14.40 -3.48 -27.16
CA GLU A 856 -14.00 -2.60 -28.26
C GLU A 856 -12.73 -3.13 -28.94
N GLY A 857 -11.72 -3.50 -28.16
CA GLY A 857 -10.48 -4.07 -28.66
C GLY A 857 -10.68 -5.38 -29.44
N LEU A 858 -11.55 -6.27 -28.98
CA LEU A 858 -11.89 -7.50 -29.72
C LEU A 858 -12.61 -7.22 -31.04
N ARG A 859 -13.47 -6.20 -31.09
CA ARG A 859 -14.18 -5.79 -32.32
C ARG A 859 -13.21 -5.21 -33.34
N THR A 860 -12.30 -4.33 -32.93
CA THR A 860 -11.29 -3.74 -33.83
C THR A 860 -10.31 -4.78 -34.35
N HIS A 861 -9.85 -5.69 -33.45
CA HIS A 861 -8.99 -6.80 -33.84
C HIS A 861 -9.63 -7.72 -34.85
N ALA A 862 -10.92 -8.09 -34.68
CA ALA A 862 -11.67 -8.94 -35.62
C ALA A 862 -11.85 -8.29 -37.00
N ARG A 863 -11.83 -6.97 -37.10
CA ARG A 863 -11.91 -6.21 -38.38
C ARG A 863 -10.55 -6.02 -39.05
N GLY A 864 -9.45 -6.47 -38.44
CA GLY A 864 -8.09 -6.21 -38.90
C GLY A 864 -7.63 -4.76 -38.79
N GLU A 865 -8.35 -3.95 -38.01
CA GLU A 865 -7.99 -2.57 -37.74
C GLU A 865 -6.90 -2.59 -36.64
N VAL A 866 -5.71 -2.08 -36.98
CA VAL A 866 -4.63 -1.95 -36.00
C VAL A 866 -5.04 -0.89 -34.98
N THR A 867 -5.21 -1.28 -33.71
CA THR A 867 -5.40 -0.32 -32.61
C THR A 867 -4.15 0.56 -32.56
N ARG A 868 -4.28 1.81 -32.97
CA ARG A 868 -3.21 2.83 -32.90
C ARG A 868 -3.12 3.42 -31.50
#